data_da94c65e3c1b9368a3375b48cd90885e
#
_entry.id   da94c65e3c1b9368a3375b48cd90885e
#
_cell.length_a   1.000
_cell.length_b   1.000
_cell.length_c   1.000
_cell.angle_alpha   90.00
_cell.angle_beta   90.00
_cell.angle_gamma   90.00
#
_symmetry.space_group_name_H-M   'P 1'
#
loop_
_entity.id
_entity.type
_entity.pdbx_description
1 polymer ?
#
loop_
_entity_poly.entity_id
_entity_poly.type
_entity_poly.pdbx_seq_one_letter_code
_entity_poly.pdbx_strand_id
1 'polypeptide(L)'
;MENWRQCANWLIECKVLPPNHRVTWANAQVCDLAWALRDGVLLCQLLNNLRPHSINLKEINLRPQMSQFLCLKNIRTFLNACCEKFNMKKSELFEAFDLFDVRDFAKVIDTLSYLSYTPIAQRKGICSFPTEDSLADDDIYSGLSDVIDDTGEEDDDLYDCVENEDDEGGEIYEDLMRPEVALSAPQKMTDLDKRNCCLQEIRQTEEKYTETLESIHQHFFRPLHRFLNTYDLENIFLNIEELLNVHRSLLEEIQISIKMNNAQNLYEIFNNYKKRLLLYGRYCSQVEAATKHLDKIASIREDVQMKLQECSNRANNGRFTLRDLLMVPMQRVLKYHLLLQELVKHTTDKTEQGNLRTALDSMRDLAQCVNEVKRDSETLKQITSFQLSIENLNQSLAGYGRPKTDGELRLMTVDKRSKQDRYVFLFDKAVIICKRKGENYEMKEIIDLQYYQIRDDPIGSRETKKWSHMFLLIEAHGQHGYEFFFKTRELKKKWLEQFEMALSNIFPENGSSNNHDFRMHSFEESATCKACQMLLRGTFFQGYRCSKCKSAAHKECLGRVAPCGRQDSGSSTLTKSKSNRIAPSRAVKAGLPKTEVCQEYFGMPPPPVAFGPALKLLLGDIIELTKAEVEQQWWEVSCTD
;
A
#
# COMPACT_ATOMS: atom_id res chain seq x y z
N MET A 1 -30.43 27.23 -14.30
CA MET A 1 -29.20 26.67 -13.63
C MET A 1 -28.50 25.78 -14.65
N GLU A 2 -27.18 25.91 -14.80
CA GLU A 2 -26.38 25.12 -15.74
C GLU A 2 -26.50 23.62 -15.47
N ASN A 3 -26.48 22.78 -16.49
CA ASN A 3 -26.69 21.33 -16.36
C ASN A 3 -25.68 20.67 -15.45
N TRP A 4 -24.41 21.08 -15.50
CA TRP A 4 -23.37 20.51 -14.64
C TRP A 4 -23.58 20.85 -13.15
N ARG A 5 -24.15 22.03 -12.82
CA ARG A 5 -24.50 22.39 -11.44
C ARG A 5 -25.68 21.59 -10.93
N GLN A 6 -26.67 21.29 -11.80
CA GLN A 6 -27.76 20.40 -11.47
C GLN A 6 -27.25 18.96 -11.26
N CYS A 7 -26.31 18.50 -12.09
CA CYS A 7 -25.62 17.23 -11.91
C CYS A 7 -24.89 17.18 -10.55
N ALA A 8 -24.12 18.21 -10.21
CA ALA A 8 -23.42 18.29 -8.94
C ALA A 8 -24.38 18.21 -7.73
N ASN A 9 -25.51 18.93 -7.77
CA ASN A 9 -26.53 18.85 -6.74
C ASN A 9 -27.15 17.46 -6.65
N TRP A 10 -27.42 16.83 -7.79
CA TRP A 10 -27.94 15.45 -7.82
C TRP A 10 -26.95 14.45 -7.20
N LEU A 11 -25.63 14.61 -7.45
CA LEU A 11 -24.59 13.78 -6.84
C LEU A 11 -24.52 13.97 -5.32
N ILE A 12 -24.78 15.18 -4.81
CA ILE A 12 -24.88 15.44 -3.37
C ILE A 12 -26.11 14.75 -2.76
N GLU A 13 -27.28 14.87 -3.42
CA GLU A 13 -28.50 14.19 -2.98
C GLU A 13 -28.34 12.65 -3.00
N CYS A 14 -27.54 12.12 -3.95
CA CYS A 14 -27.14 10.71 -4.01
C CYS A 14 -26.09 10.32 -2.97
N LYS A 15 -25.63 11.25 -2.11
CA LYS A 15 -24.58 11.05 -1.10
C LYS A 15 -23.24 10.61 -1.69
N VAL A 16 -22.90 11.11 -2.87
CA VAL A 16 -21.61 10.88 -3.54
C VAL A 16 -20.63 12.01 -3.26
N LEU A 17 -21.14 13.24 -3.24
CA LEU A 17 -20.37 14.42 -2.89
C LEU A 17 -20.86 15.02 -1.57
N PRO A 18 -19.96 15.51 -0.69
CA PRO A 18 -20.36 16.21 0.51
C PRO A 18 -20.99 17.59 0.18
N PRO A 19 -21.93 18.10 1.01
CA PRO A 19 -22.62 19.36 0.73
C PRO A 19 -21.71 20.59 0.64
N ASN A 20 -20.51 20.54 1.25
CA ASN A 20 -19.52 21.60 1.29
C ASN A 20 -18.38 21.41 0.26
N HIS A 21 -18.53 20.45 -0.67
CA HIS A 21 -17.51 20.22 -1.69
C HIS A 21 -17.30 21.46 -2.56
N ARG A 22 -16.06 21.69 -3.04
CA ARG A 22 -15.70 22.88 -3.84
C ARG A 22 -16.59 23.10 -5.07
N VAL A 23 -17.16 22.05 -5.65
CA VAL A 23 -18.12 22.10 -6.77
C VAL A 23 -19.37 22.92 -6.45
N THR A 24 -19.69 23.11 -5.15
CA THR A 24 -20.86 23.88 -4.68
C THR A 24 -20.57 25.36 -4.46
N TRP A 25 -19.32 25.77 -4.52
CA TRP A 25 -18.94 27.15 -4.27
C TRP A 25 -19.44 28.08 -5.37
N ALA A 26 -19.68 29.35 -5.01
CA ALA A 26 -20.21 30.34 -5.98
C ALA A 26 -19.28 30.57 -7.17
N ASN A 27 -17.97 30.43 -6.99
CA ASN A 27 -16.92 30.56 -7.99
C ASN A 27 -16.54 29.23 -8.68
N ALA A 28 -17.22 28.12 -8.34
CA ALA A 28 -16.94 26.81 -8.93
C ALA A 28 -17.17 26.82 -10.45
N GLN A 29 -16.32 26.12 -11.15
CA GLN A 29 -16.36 25.96 -12.61
C GLN A 29 -16.65 24.49 -12.97
N VAL A 30 -17.02 24.25 -14.22
CA VAL A 30 -17.30 22.89 -14.71
C VAL A 30 -16.09 21.95 -14.59
N CYS A 31 -14.87 22.48 -14.70
CA CYS A 31 -13.65 21.70 -14.50
C CYS A 31 -13.53 21.12 -13.09
N ASP A 32 -14.07 21.76 -12.06
CA ASP A 32 -14.07 21.21 -10.70
C ASP A 32 -14.88 19.91 -10.60
N LEU A 33 -16.01 19.84 -11.32
CA LEU A 33 -16.80 18.60 -11.39
C LEU A 33 -16.11 17.55 -12.25
N ALA A 34 -15.52 17.94 -13.38
CA ALA A 34 -14.78 17.02 -14.23
C ALA A 34 -13.60 16.38 -13.48
N TRP A 35 -12.87 17.16 -12.70
CA TRP A 35 -11.81 16.70 -11.81
C TRP A 35 -12.32 15.68 -10.79
N ALA A 36 -13.39 16.01 -10.07
CA ALA A 36 -13.96 15.14 -9.05
C ALA A 36 -14.39 13.77 -9.59
N LEU A 37 -14.80 13.69 -10.85
CA LEU A 37 -15.29 12.45 -11.47
C LEU A 37 -14.22 11.69 -12.27
N ARG A 38 -13.07 12.31 -12.57
CA ARG A 38 -12.08 11.87 -13.56
C ARG A 38 -11.52 10.47 -13.32
N ASP A 39 -11.37 10.07 -12.06
CA ASP A 39 -10.81 8.78 -11.69
C ASP A 39 -11.83 7.63 -11.69
N GLY A 40 -13.12 7.95 -11.84
CA GLY A 40 -14.22 6.99 -11.88
C GLY A 40 -14.64 6.42 -10.53
N VAL A 41 -13.98 6.76 -9.42
CA VAL A 41 -14.28 6.23 -8.08
C VAL A 41 -15.67 6.66 -7.62
N LEU A 42 -15.94 7.97 -7.65
CA LEU A 42 -17.25 8.52 -7.26
C LEU A 42 -18.39 8.01 -8.14
N LEU A 43 -18.13 7.73 -9.42
CA LEU A 43 -19.12 7.14 -10.31
C LEU A 43 -19.47 5.70 -9.91
N CYS A 44 -18.48 4.91 -9.51
CA CYS A 44 -18.71 3.55 -9.02
C CYS A 44 -19.49 3.57 -7.69
N GLN A 45 -19.17 4.50 -6.80
CA GLN A 45 -19.89 4.69 -5.54
C GLN A 45 -21.34 5.15 -5.76
N LEU A 46 -21.56 6.03 -6.75
CA LEU A 46 -22.92 6.46 -7.15
C LEU A 46 -23.82 5.26 -7.45
N LEU A 47 -23.34 4.30 -8.25
CA LEU A 47 -24.18 3.14 -8.58
C LEU A 47 -24.50 2.28 -7.36
N ASN A 48 -23.58 2.14 -6.42
CA ASN A 48 -23.83 1.42 -5.17
C ASN A 48 -24.80 2.18 -4.24
N ASN A 49 -24.73 3.52 -4.20
CA ASN A 49 -25.68 4.33 -3.44
C ASN A 49 -27.10 4.26 -4.02
N LEU A 50 -27.23 4.22 -5.35
CA LEU A 50 -28.50 4.06 -6.03
C LEU A 50 -29.07 2.65 -5.86
N ARG A 51 -28.23 1.62 -6.02
CA ARG A 51 -28.58 0.21 -5.87
C ARG A 51 -27.42 -0.53 -5.20
N PRO A 52 -27.54 -0.96 -3.94
CA PRO A 52 -26.49 -1.70 -3.22
C PRO A 52 -25.98 -2.91 -4.01
N HIS A 53 -24.69 -3.15 -3.94
CA HIS A 53 -23.99 -4.25 -4.62
C HIS A 53 -24.06 -4.22 -6.16
N SER A 54 -24.24 -3.05 -6.77
CA SER A 54 -24.17 -2.87 -8.23
C SER A 54 -22.76 -3.06 -8.74
N ILE A 55 -21.80 -2.55 -8.01
CA ILE A 55 -20.36 -2.71 -8.26
C ILE A 55 -19.71 -3.25 -6.98
N ASN A 56 -18.83 -4.23 -7.13
CA ASN A 56 -17.97 -4.65 -6.05
C ASN A 56 -16.84 -3.63 -5.90
N LEU A 57 -16.90 -2.76 -4.90
CA LEU A 57 -15.89 -1.73 -4.63
C LEU A 57 -14.49 -2.32 -4.39
N LYS A 58 -14.38 -3.61 -4.07
CA LYS A 58 -13.10 -4.32 -3.94
C LYS A 58 -12.42 -4.60 -5.30
N GLU A 59 -13.13 -4.47 -6.42
CA GLU A 59 -12.61 -4.67 -7.77
C GLU A 59 -12.15 -3.38 -8.41
N ILE A 60 -12.54 -2.22 -7.88
CA ILE A 60 -12.06 -0.91 -8.30
C ILE A 60 -10.86 -0.46 -7.46
N ASN A 61 -10.06 0.43 -8.00
CA ASN A 61 -9.01 1.07 -7.25
C ASN A 61 -9.55 2.37 -6.64
N LEU A 62 -9.65 2.43 -5.30
CA LEU A 62 -10.22 3.58 -4.58
C LEU A 62 -9.28 4.80 -4.56
N ARG A 63 -7.96 4.58 -4.74
CA ARG A 63 -6.95 5.65 -4.81
C ARG A 63 -6.02 5.41 -6.01
N PRO A 64 -6.49 5.67 -7.24
CA PRO A 64 -5.70 5.36 -8.44
C PRO A 64 -4.52 6.30 -8.67
N GLN A 65 -4.34 7.34 -7.85
CA GLN A 65 -3.24 8.31 -7.93
C GLN A 65 -3.03 8.86 -9.35
N MET A 66 -4.11 9.08 -10.08
CA MET A 66 -4.12 9.53 -11.47
C MET A 66 -3.35 8.61 -12.45
N SER A 67 -3.19 7.33 -12.10
CA SER A 67 -2.78 6.32 -13.08
C SER A 67 -3.82 6.21 -14.18
N GLN A 68 -3.42 6.49 -15.41
CA GLN A 68 -4.35 6.42 -16.55
C GLN A 68 -5.00 5.04 -16.67
N PHE A 69 -4.23 3.98 -16.46
CA PHE A 69 -4.74 2.62 -16.51
C PHE A 69 -5.83 2.36 -15.47
N LEU A 70 -5.57 2.74 -14.20
CA LEU A 70 -6.47 2.47 -13.08
C LEU A 70 -7.74 3.32 -13.18
N CYS A 71 -7.62 4.60 -13.51
CA CYS A 71 -8.76 5.48 -13.74
C CYS A 71 -9.66 4.96 -14.86
N LEU A 72 -9.09 4.61 -16.03
CA LEU A 72 -9.87 4.04 -17.15
C LEU A 72 -10.51 2.70 -16.79
N LYS A 73 -9.87 1.88 -15.95
CA LYS A 73 -10.45 0.64 -15.44
C LYS A 73 -11.70 0.92 -14.59
N ASN A 74 -11.61 1.86 -13.65
CA ASN A 74 -12.75 2.27 -12.82
C ASN A 74 -13.91 2.79 -13.68
N ILE A 75 -13.63 3.70 -14.62
CA ILE A 75 -14.65 4.27 -15.52
C ILE A 75 -15.33 3.19 -16.35
N ARG A 76 -14.58 2.22 -16.90
CA ARG A 76 -15.16 1.12 -17.66
C ARG A 76 -16.02 0.21 -16.79
N THR A 77 -15.63 -0.03 -15.54
CA THR A 77 -16.43 -0.79 -14.58
C THR A 77 -17.76 -0.11 -14.32
N PHE A 78 -17.78 1.23 -14.15
CA PHE A 78 -19.00 2.02 -14.05
C PHE A 78 -19.88 1.88 -15.31
N LEU A 79 -19.32 2.07 -16.50
CA LEU A 79 -20.07 1.99 -17.77
C LEU A 79 -20.67 0.60 -18.00
N ASN A 80 -19.93 -0.47 -17.70
CA ASN A 80 -20.44 -1.83 -17.81
C ASN A 80 -21.61 -2.07 -16.83
N ALA A 81 -21.49 -1.60 -15.60
CA ALA A 81 -22.55 -1.72 -14.61
C ALA A 81 -23.81 -0.89 -14.97
N CYS A 82 -23.67 0.26 -15.62
CA CYS A 82 -24.79 1.01 -16.17
C CYS A 82 -25.59 0.19 -17.19
N CYS A 83 -24.92 -0.52 -18.08
CA CYS A 83 -25.58 -1.44 -19.03
C CYS A 83 -26.23 -2.64 -18.33
N GLU A 84 -25.48 -3.36 -17.48
CA GLU A 84 -25.90 -4.64 -16.94
C GLU A 84 -26.90 -4.54 -15.79
N LYS A 85 -26.76 -3.52 -14.94
CA LYS A 85 -27.54 -3.39 -13.70
C LYS A 85 -28.62 -2.32 -13.75
N PHE A 86 -28.42 -1.28 -14.60
CA PHE A 86 -29.36 -0.16 -14.77
C PHE A 86 -30.07 -0.18 -16.11
N ASN A 87 -29.78 -1.17 -16.99
CA ASN A 87 -30.39 -1.38 -18.32
C ASN A 87 -30.24 -0.16 -19.26
N MET A 88 -29.18 0.60 -19.13
CA MET A 88 -28.86 1.70 -20.04
C MET A 88 -28.32 1.18 -21.37
N LYS A 89 -28.69 1.86 -22.47
CA LYS A 89 -28.20 1.51 -23.79
C LYS A 89 -26.78 2.05 -24.00
N LYS A 90 -25.96 1.37 -24.80
CA LYS A 90 -24.61 1.85 -25.14
C LYS A 90 -24.60 3.23 -25.80
N SER A 91 -25.67 3.61 -26.52
CA SER A 91 -25.83 4.94 -27.14
C SER A 91 -26.08 6.05 -26.12
N GLU A 92 -26.46 5.73 -24.90
CA GLU A 92 -26.72 6.66 -23.78
C GLU A 92 -25.48 6.85 -22.91
N LEU A 93 -24.38 6.15 -23.22
CA LEU A 93 -23.15 6.17 -22.43
C LEU A 93 -22.04 6.94 -23.14
N PHE A 94 -21.20 7.59 -22.34
CA PHE A 94 -19.94 8.19 -22.79
C PHE A 94 -18.86 7.12 -22.98
N GLU A 95 -17.77 7.45 -23.68
CA GLU A 95 -16.57 6.62 -23.74
C GLU A 95 -15.61 6.97 -22.61
N ALA A 96 -14.83 5.99 -22.11
CA ALA A 96 -13.95 6.20 -20.95
C ALA A 96 -12.99 7.39 -21.11
N PHE A 97 -12.56 7.69 -22.33
CA PHE A 97 -11.71 8.84 -22.61
C PHE A 97 -12.47 10.17 -22.73
N ASP A 98 -13.79 10.14 -22.87
CA ASP A 98 -14.60 11.37 -22.83
C ASP A 98 -14.54 12.01 -21.44
N LEU A 99 -14.41 11.18 -20.39
CA LEU A 99 -14.21 11.63 -19.01
C LEU A 99 -12.73 11.78 -18.66
N PHE A 100 -11.91 10.79 -18.88
CA PHE A 100 -10.51 10.81 -18.41
C PHE A 100 -9.68 11.93 -19.07
N ASP A 101 -9.73 12.05 -20.40
CA ASP A 101 -9.08 13.13 -21.18
C ASP A 101 -10.00 14.36 -21.35
N VAL A 102 -11.20 14.33 -20.75
CA VAL A 102 -12.25 15.36 -20.88
C VAL A 102 -12.50 15.75 -22.34
N ARG A 103 -12.56 14.76 -23.23
CA ARG A 103 -12.78 14.98 -24.67
C ARG A 103 -14.19 15.45 -24.99
N ASP A 104 -15.17 14.93 -24.24
CA ASP A 104 -16.59 15.26 -24.39
C ASP A 104 -17.30 15.16 -23.03
N PHE A 105 -17.10 16.19 -22.19
CA PHE A 105 -17.70 16.21 -20.87
C PHE A 105 -19.21 16.44 -20.90
N ALA A 106 -19.74 17.06 -21.98
CA ALA A 106 -21.19 17.18 -22.18
C ALA A 106 -21.85 15.79 -22.18
N LYS A 107 -21.26 14.84 -22.91
CA LYS A 107 -21.75 13.46 -22.98
C LYS A 107 -21.66 12.72 -21.63
N VAL A 108 -20.70 13.08 -20.77
CA VAL A 108 -20.64 12.58 -19.39
C VAL A 108 -21.85 13.07 -18.60
N ILE A 109 -22.16 14.36 -18.68
CA ILE A 109 -23.32 14.97 -18.02
C ILE A 109 -24.63 14.35 -18.55
N ASP A 110 -24.75 14.15 -19.87
CA ASP A 110 -25.91 13.49 -20.49
C ASP A 110 -26.09 12.06 -19.99
N THR A 111 -25.01 11.29 -19.89
CA THR A 111 -25.06 9.93 -19.33
C THR A 111 -25.58 9.92 -17.88
N LEU A 112 -25.10 10.85 -17.03
CA LEU A 112 -25.55 10.97 -15.66
C LEU A 112 -27.01 11.45 -15.59
N SER A 113 -27.42 12.30 -16.51
CA SER A 113 -28.82 12.69 -16.70
C SER A 113 -29.68 11.47 -17.02
N TYR A 114 -29.35 10.68 -18.05
CA TYR A 114 -30.07 9.43 -18.37
C TYR A 114 -30.13 8.47 -17.17
N LEU A 115 -29.03 8.34 -16.42
CA LEU A 115 -28.99 7.53 -15.20
C LEU A 115 -29.98 8.02 -14.16
N SER A 116 -30.14 9.36 -13.99
CA SER A 116 -31.06 9.97 -13.03
C SER A 116 -32.53 9.66 -13.34
N TYR A 117 -32.88 9.46 -14.61
CA TYR A 117 -34.22 9.09 -15.07
C TYR A 117 -34.50 7.57 -15.01
N THR A 118 -33.50 6.74 -14.68
CA THR A 118 -33.75 5.29 -14.56
C THR A 118 -34.74 4.99 -13.43
N PRO A 119 -35.59 3.94 -13.58
CA PRO A 119 -36.54 3.56 -12.53
C PRO A 119 -35.86 3.25 -11.17
N ILE A 120 -34.58 2.84 -11.20
CA ILE A 120 -33.79 2.53 -10.02
C ILE A 120 -33.44 3.82 -9.27
N ALA A 121 -32.96 4.84 -9.98
CA ALA A 121 -32.63 6.14 -9.39
C ALA A 121 -33.88 6.85 -8.84
N GLN A 122 -34.97 6.86 -9.62
CA GLN A 122 -36.25 7.49 -9.21
C GLN A 122 -36.87 6.87 -7.94
N ARG A 123 -36.66 5.56 -7.69
CA ARG A 123 -37.15 4.89 -6.46
C ARG A 123 -36.50 5.45 -5.18
N LYS A 124 -35.37 6.15 -5.29
CA LYS A 124 -34.73 6.82 -4.13
C LYS A 124 -35.42 8.13 -3.74
N GLY A 125 -36.38 8.63 -4.54
CA GLY A 125 -37.09 9.89 -4.29
C GLY A 125 -36.25 11.13 -4.58
N ILE A 126 -35.11 10.97 -5.27
CA ILE A 126 -34.22 12.05 -5.69
C ILE A 126 -34.72 12.61 -7.03
N CYS A 127 -34.77 13.94 -7.18
CA CYS A 127 -35.22 14.58 -8.41
C CYS A 127 -34.24 14.37 -9.54
N SER A 128 -34.72 13.91 -10.70
CA SER A 128 -33.89 13.78 -11.91
C SER A 128 -33.49 15.16 -12.46
N PHE A 129 -32.40 15.21 -13.18
CA PHE A 129 -31.93 16.42 -13.89
C PHE A 129 -31.70 16.12 -15.38
N PRO A 130 -31.72 17.14 -16.29
CA PRO A 130 -32.08 18.54 -16.03
C PRO A 130 -33.57 18.75 -15.77
N THR A 131 -33.90 19.80 -15.02
CA THR A 131 -35.27 20.26 -14.86
C THR A 131 -35.66 21.19 -16.02
N GLU A 132 -36.97 21.46 -16.23
CA GLU A 132 -37.48 22.29 -17.35
C GLU A 132 -36.89 23.71 -17.40
N ASP A 133 -36.28 24.20 -16.30
CA ASP A 133 -35.62 25.51 -16.20
C ASP A 133 -34.10 25.47 -16.56
N SER A 134 -33.62 24.44 -17.21
CA SER A 134 -32.21 24.31 -17.55
C SER A 134 -31.81 25.21 -18.74
N LEU A 135 -30.69 25.94 -18.61
CA LEU A 135 -30.04 26.63 -19.71
C LEU A 135 -29.09 25.62 -20.39
N ALA A 136 -29.42 25.23 -21.61
CA ALA A 136 -28.51 24.47 -22.46
C ALA A 136 -27.45 25.43 -23.02
N ASP A 137 -26.22 25.29 -22.57
CA ASP A 137 -25.08 26.07 -23.03
C ASP A 137 -23.93 25.10 -23.34
N ASP A 138 -23.92 24.59 -24.57
CA ASP A 138 -22.95 23.58 -25.03
C ASP A 138 -21.50 24.12 -25.11
N ASP A 139 -21.35 25.46 -25.18
CA ASP A 139 -20.04 26.11 -25.27
C ASP A 139 -19.22 26.05 -23.95
N ILE A 140 -19.87 25.81 -22.81
CA ILE A 140 -19.22 25.72 -21.49
C ILE A 140 -18.24 24.54 -21.41
N TYR A 141 -18.44 23.49 -22.19
CA TYR A 141 -17.63 22.29 -22.18
C TYR A 141 -16.45 22.34 -23.16
N SER A 142 -16.37 23.39 -24.00
CA SER A 142 -15.29 23.53 -24.96
C SER A 142 -14.00 24.00 -24.31
N GLY A 143 -12.85 23.36 -24.66
CA GLY A 143 -11.52 23.71 -24.11
C GLY A 143 -11.21 23.18 -22.72
N LEU A 144 -12.10 22.38 -22.10
CA LEU A 144 -11.88 21.79 -20.78
C LEU A 144 -10.65 20.89 -20.72
N SER A 145 -10.32 20.19 -21.79
CA SER A 145 -9.14 19.32 -21.87
C SER A 145 -7.83 20.09 -21.64
N ASP A 146 -7.77 21.33 -22.09
CA ASP A 146 -6.57 22.16 -21.98
C ASP A 146 -6.40 22.73 -20.56
N VAL A 147 -7.52 22.95 -19.84
CA VAL A 147 -7.54 23.47 -18.46
C VAL A 147 -7.20 22.36 -17.45
N ILE A 148 -7.66 21.13 -17.69
CA ILE A 148 -7.49 20.01 -16.75
C ILE A 148 -6.06 19.47 -16.74
N ASP A 149 -5.34 19.55 -17.84
CA ASP A 149 -3.92 19.16 -17.86
C ASP A 149 -3.01 20.18 -17.15
N ASP A 150 -3.49 21.43 -16.91
CA ASP A 150 -2.71 22.53 -16.31
C ASP A 150 -2.77 22.58 -14.75
N THR A 151 -3.80 22.00 -14.13
CA THR A 151 -3.98 22.00 -12.67
C THR A 151 -3.46 20.71 -12.04
N GLY A 152 -2.14 20.63 -11.83
CA GLY A 152 -1.45 19.44 -11.31
C GLY A 152 -1.42 19.30 -9.78
N GLU A 153 -2.30 19.92 -9.02
CA GLU A 153 -2.39 19.72 -7.56
C GLU A 153 -3.17 18.45 -7.26
N GLU A 154 -2.49 17.48 -6.67
CA GLU A 154 -3.12 16.28 -6.08
C GLU A 154 -3.88 16.75 -4.84
N ASP A 155 -5.20 16.94 -4.98
CA ASP A 155 -6.10 17.19 -3.87
C ASP A 155 -6.31 15.84 -3.13
N ASP A 156 -5.61 15.64 -2.03
CA ASP A 156 -5.88 14.53 -1.09
C ASP A 156 -7.34 14.59 -0.58
N ASP A 157 -7.95 15.77 -0.58
CA ASP A 157 -9.35 16.01 -0.19
C ASP A 157 -10.36 15.34 -1.15
N LEU A 158 -9.95 14.96 -2.37
CA LEU A 158 -10.82 14.29 -3.33
C LEU A 158 -11.30 12.92 -2.83
N TYR A 159 -10.49 12.26 -2.01
CA TYR A 159 -10.78 10.92 -1.48
C TYR A 159 -11.46 10.93 -0.11
N ASP A 160 -11.58 12.09 0.54
CA ASP A 160 -12.24 12.20 1.85
C ASP A 160 -13.76 11.94 1.77
N CYS A 161 -14.35 12.05 0.59
CA CYS A 161 -15.77 11.75 0.38
C CYS A 161 -16.04 10.29 -0.02
N VAL A 162 -15.01 9.48 -0.21
CA VAL A 162 -15.16 8.02 -0.40
C VAL A 162 -15.30 7.39 0.98
N GLU A 163 -16.50 6.93 1.31
CA GLU A 163 -16.70 6.13 2.53
C GLU A 163 -15.79 4.91 2.46
N ASN A 164 -14.75 4.92 3.30
CA ASN A 164 -13.92 3.75 3.49
C ASN A 164 -14.74 2.74 4.29
N GLU A 165 -15.00 1.55 3.75
CA GLU A 165 -15.56 0.42 4.51
C GLU A 165 -14.71 0.07 5.77
N ASP A 166 -13.54 0.69 5.92
CA ASP A 166 -12.63 0.54 7.07
C ASP A 166 -13.13 1.25 8.35
N ASP A 167 -14.14 2.14 8.28
CA ASP A 167 -14.68 2.83 9.45
C ASP A 167 -15.61 1.92 10.29
N GLU A 168 -16.21 0.88 9.69
CA GLU A 168 -16.95 -0.14 10.44
C GLU A 168 -16.06 -0.85 11.49
N GLY A 169 -14.78 -1.06 11.18
CA GLY A 169 -13.83 -1.67 12.12
C GLY A 169 -13.53 -0.78 13.33
N GLY A 170 -13.54 0.54 13.17
CA GLY A 170 -13.34 1.53 14.24
C GLY A 170 -14.47 1.50 15.26
N GLU A 171 -15.71 1.49 14.82
CA GLU A 171 -16.88 1.41 15.70
C GLU A 171 -16.93 0.10 16.50
N ILE A 172 -16.59 -1.03 15.86
CA ILE A 172 -16.52 -2.34 16.51
C ILE A 172 -15.45 -2.34 17.60
N TYR A 173 -14.26 -1.79 17.32
CA TYR A 173 -13.17 -1.68 18.29
C TYR A 173 -13.58 -0.83 19.50
N GLU A 174 -14.14 0.36 19.28
CA GLU A 174 -14.57 1.26 20.34
C GLU A 174 -15.66 0.61 21.23
N ASP A 175 -16.59 -0.13 20.62
CA ASP A 175 -17.66 -0.81 21.35
C ASP A 175 -17.13 -1.98 22.21
N LEU A 176 -16.18 -2.77 21.70
CA LEU A 176 -15.50 -3.83 22.44
C LEU A 176 -14.65 -3.28 23.60
N MET A 177 -14.04 -2.11 23.44
CA MET A 177 -13.12 -1.52 24.42
C MET A 177 -13.82 -0.62 25.45
N ARG A 178 -15.13 -0.34 25.32
CA ARG A 178 -15.87 0.49 26.29
C ARG A 178 -15.79 -0.09 27.70
N PRO A 179 -15.46 0.72 28.73
CA PRO A 179 -15.48 0.27 30.11
C PRO A 179 -16.94 0.00 30.55
N GLU A 180 -17.14 -1.08 31.32
CA GLU A 180 -18.47 -1.48 31.82
C GLU A 180 -19.05 -0.53 32.88
N VAL A 181 -18.25 0.39 33.41
CA VAL A 181 -18.65 1.32 34.47
C VAL A 181 -18.66 2.73 33.93
N ALA A 182 -19.84 3.32 33.84
CA ALA A 182 -20.01 4.75 33.62
C ALA A 182 -19.34 5.54 34.75
N LEU A 183 -18.31 6.32 34.42
CA LEU A 183 -17.66 7.24 35.35
C LEU A 183 -18.70 8.27 35.83
N SER A 184 -18.90 8.33 37.15
CA SER A 184 -19.71 9.32 37.83
C SER A 184 -19.23 10.75 37.50
N ALA A 185 -20.18 11.71 37.57
CA ALA A 185 -20.09 13.13 37.21
C ALA A 185 -18.75 13.87 37.48
N PRO A 186 -18.45 14.93 36.69
CA PRO A 186 -17.15 15.56 36.65
C PRO A 186 -16.80 16.34 37.93
N GLN A 187 -16.09 15.72 38.85
CA GLN A 187 -15.28 16.44 39.85
C GLN A 187 -14.03 16.96 39.12
N LYS A 188 -13.52 18.13 39.58
CA LYS A 188 -12.22 18.67 39.08
C LYS A 188 -11.11 17.67 39.38
N MET A 189 -10.76 16.86 38.40
CA MET A 189 -9.69 15.86 38.51
C MET A 189 -8.32 16.56 38.49
N THR A 190 -7.43 16.16 39.38
CA THR A 190 -6.02 16.58 39.38
C THR A 190 -5.29 15.88 38.21
N ASP A 191 -4.10 16.40 37.84
CA ASP A 191 -3.29 15.75 36.79
C ASP A 191 -2.85 14.34 37.22
N LEU A 192 -2.66 14.08 38.51
CA LEU A 192 -2.39 12.74 39.03
C LEU A 192 -3.58 11.80 38.82
N ASP A 193 -4.80 12.29 39.07
CA ASP A 193 -6.01 11.46 38.81
C ASP A 193 -6.16 11.14 37.34
N LYS A 194 -5.89 12.09 36.45
CA LYS A 194 -5.92 11.89 34.99
C LYS A 194 -4.83 10.89 34.53
N ARG A 195 -3.60 11.01 35.09
CA ARG A 195 -2.54 10.03 34.82
C ARG A 195 -2.96 8.63 35.24
N ASN A 196 -3.57 8.47 36.41
CA ASN A 196 -4.06 7.18 36.87
C ASN A 196 -5.19 6.66 35.99
N CYS A 197 -6.10 7.51 35.50
CA CYS A 197 -7.11 7.13 34.53
C CYS A 197 -6.49 6.61 33.23
N CYS A 198 -5.48 7.30 32.67
CA CYS A 198 -4.76 6.83 31.48
C CYS A 198 -4.10 5.45 31.69
N LEU A 199 -3.48 5.23 32.86
CA LEU A 199 -2.87 3.93 33.20
C LEU A 199 -3.93 2.81 33.30
N GLN A 200 -5.09 3.11 33.90
CA GLN A 200 -6.19 2.16 33.96
C GLN A 200 -6.79 1.88 32.58
N GLU A 201 -6.91 2.88 31.73
CA GLU A 201 -7.37 2.73 30.35
C GLU A 201 -6.42 1.81 29.54
N ILE A 202 -5.10 2.07 29.62
CA ILE A 202 -4.09 1.21 28.96
C ILE A 202 -4.26 -0.25 29.43
N ARG A 203 -4.35 -0.49 30.74
CA ARG A 203 -4.51 -1.83 31.30
C ARG A 203 -5.83 -2.50 30.88
N GLN A 204 -6.95 -1.80 31.05
CA GLN A 204 -8.27 -2.36 30.79
C GLN A 204 -8.49 -2.64 29.30
N THR A 205 -8.05 -1.74 28.42
CA THR A 205 -8.17 -1.95 26.97
C THR A 205 -7.23 -3.06 26.50
N GLU A 206 -6.05 -3.24 27.10
CA GLU A 206 -5.17 -4.36 26.81
C GLU A 206 -5.76 -5.70 27.26
N GLU A 207 -6.38 -5.73 28.44
CA GLU A 207 -7.08 -6.89 28.98
C GLU A 207 -8.23 -7.33 28.06
N LYS A 208 -9.12 -6.42 27.69
CA LYS A 208 -10.24 -6.69 26.78
C LYS A 208 -9.76 -7.11 25.39
N TYR A 209 -8.70 -6.51 24.89
CA TYR A 209 -8.12 -6.90 23.62
C TYR A 209 -7.55 -8.33 23.67
N THR A 210 -6.84 -8.68 24.74
CA THR A 210 -6.31 -10.03 24.95
C THR A 210 -7.44 -11.05 25.05
N GLU A 211 -8.52 -10.73 25.77
CA GLU A 211 -9.74 -11.55 25.87
C GLU A 211 -10.39 -11.72 24.49
N THR A 212 -10.39 -10.68 23.64
CA THR A 212 -10.90 -10.77 22.27
C THR A 212 -10.08 -11.76 21.43
N LEU A 213 -8.74 -11.71 21.50
CA LEU A 213 -7.87 -12.67 20.82
C LEU A 213 -8.09 -14.10 21.35
N GLU A 214 -8.26 -14.26 22.66
CA GLU A 214 -8.59 -15.55 23.26
C GLU A 214 -9.95 -16.08 22.78
N SER A 215 -10.94 -15.22 22.69
CA SER A 215 -12.26 -15.56 22.16
C SER A 215 -12.19 -16.04 20.71
N ILE A 216 -11.44 -15.34 19.86
CA ILE A 216 -11.21 -15.78 18.46
C ILE A 216 -10.58 -17.18 18.44
N HIS A 217 -9.55 -17.40 19.25
CA HIS A 217 -8.85 -18.69 19.29
C HIS A 217 -9.74 -19.82 19.85
N GLN A 218 -10.44 -19.60 20.98
CA GLN A 218 -11.20 -20.63 21.66
C GLN A 218 -12.56 -20.92 21.00
N HIS A 219 -13.26 -19.86 20.59
CA HIS A 219 -14.65 -19.99 20.12
C HIS A 219 -14.78 -20.10 18.60
N PHE A 220 -13.74 -19.71 17.83
CA PHE A 220 -13.76 -19.82 16.37
C PHE A 220 -12.69 -20.75 15.82
N PHE A 221 -11.41 -20.49 16.10
CA PHE A 221 -10.31 -21.29 15.54
C PHE A 221 -10.44 -22.78 15.89
N ARG A 222 -10.54 -23.13 17.19
CA ARG A 222 -10.63 -24.51 17.62
C ARG A 222 -11.87 -25.25 17.09
N PRO A 223 -13.09 -24.70 17.16
CA PRO A 223 -14.27 -25.38 16.61
C PRO A 223 -14.22 -25.55 15.09
N LEU A 224 -13.69 -24.55 14.35
CA LEU A 224 -13.61 -24.57 12.90
C LEU A 224 -12.54 -25.53 12.37
N HIS A 225 -11.59 -25.96 13.19
CA HIS A 225 -10.56 -26.92 12.82
C HIS A 225 -11.12 -28.27 12.28
N ARG A 226 -12.35 -28.60 12.66
CA ARG A 226 -13.03 -29.82 12.17
C ARG A 226 -13.80 -29.60 10.85
N PHE A 227 -14.02 -28.36 10.47
CA PHE A 227 -14.83 -27.96 9.31
C PHE A 227 -13.96 -27.44 8.16
N LEU A 228 -12.82 -26.86 8.49
CA LEU A 228 -11.89 -26.25 7.52
C LEU A 228 -10.62 -27.08 7.42
N ASN A 229 -10.02 -27.11 6.24
CA ASN A 229 -8.69 -27.70 6.05
C ASN A 229 -7.59 -26.75 6.57
N THR A 230 -6.35 -27.24 6.65
CA THR A 230 -5.21 -26.47 7.18
C THR A 230 -4.97 -25.20 6.37
N TYR A 231 -5.07 -25.26 5.04
CA TYR A 231 -4.91 -24.10 4.17
C TYR A 231 -5.94 -23.00 4.47
N ASP A 232 -7.21 -23.36 4.62
CA ASP A 232 -8.26 -22.40 4.94
C ASP A 232 -8.06 -21.77 6.33
N LEU A 233 -7.67 -22.58 7.32
CA LEU A 233 -7.39 -22.09 8.68
C LEU A 233 -6.22 -21.10 8.71
N GLU A 234 -5.12 -21.42 8.04
CA GLU A 234 -3.94 -20.54 7.96
C GLU A 234 -4.26 -19.22 7.25
N ASN A 235 -5.08 -19.25 6.19
CA ASN A 235 -5.46 -18.06 5.45
C ASN A 235 -6.51 -17.19 6.16
N ILE A 236 -7.37 -17.76 7.02
CA ILE A 236 -8.38 -17.01 7.76
C ILE A 236 -7.81 -16.44 9.06
N PHE A 237 -7.15 -17.27 9.86
CA PHE A 237 -6.69 -16.87 11.20
C PHE A 237 -5.30 -16.24 11.21
N LEU A 238 -4.56 -16.40 10.11
CA LEU A 238 -3.22 -15.81 9.97
C LEU A 238 -2.31 -16.15 11.17
N ASN A 239 -1.74 -15.15 11.81
CA ASN A 239 -0.88 -15.25 12.98
C ASN A 239 -1.57 -14.80 14.29
N ILE A 240 -2.89 -15.04 14.43
CA ILE A 240 -3.65 -14.70 15.65
C ILE A 240 -3.08 -15.37 16.90
N GLU A 241 -2.61 -16.61 16.80
CA GLU A 241 -2.03 -17.33 17.94
C GLU A 241 -0.71 -16.69 18.41
N GLU A 242 0.13 -16.25 17.46
CA GLU A 242 1.37 -15.54 17.77
C GLU A 242 1.06 -14.17 18.43
N LEU A 243 0.08 -13.44 17.90
CA LEU A 243 -0.41 -12.19 18.50
C LEU A 243 -0.91 -12.43 19.93
N LEU A 244 -1.75 -13.44 20.14
CA LEU A 244 -2.28 -13.78 21.47
C LEU A 244 -1.15 -14.03 22.47
N ASN A 245 -0.12 -14.78 22.10
CA ASN A 245 1.01 -15.07 22.97
C ASN A 245 1.81 -13.81 23.33
N VAL A 246 1.99 -12.89 22.37
CA VAL A 246 2.66 -11.61 22.60
C VAL A 246 1.83 -10.75 23.56
N HIS A 247 0.51 -10.66 23.37
CA HIS A 247 -0.36 -9.80 24.17
C HIS A 247 -0.62 -10.32 25.58
N ARG A 248 -0.64 -11.63 25.79
CA ARG A 248 -0.65 -12.20 27.14
C ARG A 248 0.56 -11.76 27.95
N SER A 249 1.75 -11.86 27.35
CA SER A 249 2.99 -11.43 28.01
C SER A 249 3.00 -9.91 28.23
N LEU A 250 2.55 -9.12 27.25
CA LEU A 250 2.49 -7.66 27.38
C LEU A 250 1.53 -7.23 28.48
N LEU A 251 0.33 -7.82 28.55
CA LEU A 251 -0.66 -7.55 29.58
C LEU A 251 -0.12 -7.85 30.98
N GLU A 252 0.55 -9.00 31.17
CA GLU A 252 1.15 -9.37 32.44
C GLU A 252 2.20 -8.34 32.89
N GLU A 253 3.10 -7.94 32.00
CA GLU A 253 4.13 -6.94 32.30
C GLU A 253 3.53 -5.56 32.59
N ILE A 254 2.50 -5.12 31.86
CA ILE A 254 1.77 -3.87 32.14
C ILE A 254 1.11 -3.93 33.51
N GLN A 255 0.43 -5.02 33.86
CA GLN A 255 -0.23 -5.19 35.16
C GLN A 255 0.78 -5.15 36.31
N ILE A 256 1.92 -5.84 36.17
CA ILE A 256 3.00 -5.81 37.15
C ILE A 256 3.57 -4.39 37.30
N SER A 257 3.85 -3.70 36.19
CA SER A 257 4.38 -2.34 36.18
C SER A 257 3.48 -1.36 36.95
N ILE A 258 2.17 -1.40 36.68
CA ILE A 258 1.20 -0.53 37.34
C ILE A 258 1.08 -0.84 38.83
N LYS A 259 1.04 -2.13 39.22
CA LYS A 259 0.84 -2.54 40.60
C LYS A 259 2.08 -2.35 41.47
N MET A 260 3.26 -2.72 40.97
CA MET A 260 4.48 -2.81 41.77
C MET A 260 5.37 -1.58 41.66
N ASN A 261 5.41 -0.93 40.50
CA ASN A 261 6.38 0.12 40.18
C ASN A 261 5.71 1.48 39.89
N ASN A 262 4.43 1.64 40.21
CA ASN A 262 3.66 2.85 39.86
C ASN A 262 3.85 3.28 38.40
N ALA A 263 4.00 2.28 37.51
CA ALA A 263 4.21 2.42 36.07
C ALA A 263 5.51 3.13 35.64
N GLN A 264 6.51 3.28 36.53
CA GLN A 264 7.77 3.99 36.21
C GLN A 264 8.59 3.29 35.11
N ASN A 265 8.49 1.98 34.97
CA ASN A 265 9.16 1.20 33.92
C ASN A 265 8.25 0.89 32.71
N LEU A 266 7.09 1.48 32.62
CA LEU A 266 6.15 1.23 31.51
C LEU A 266 6.76 1.56 30.14
N TYR A 267 7.58 2.61 30.06
CA TYR A 267 8.29 2.99 28.85
C TYR A 267 9.25 1.90 28.34
N GLU A 268 9.92 1.19 29.26
CA GLU A 268 10.81 0.08 28.89
C GLU A 268 10.03 -1.09 28.28
N ILE A 269 8.86 -1.39 28.83
CA ILE A 269 7.97 -2.44 28.33
C ILE A 269 7.62 -2.15 26.87
N PHE A 270 7.06 -0.96 26.56
CA PHE A 270 6.69 -0.62 25.20
C PHE A 270 7.87 -0.60 24.23
N ASN A 271 9.03 -0.06 24.67
CA ASN A 271 10.24 -0.08 23.84
C ASN A 271 10.73 -1.50 23.53
N ASN A 272 10.69 -2.41 24.51
CA ASN A 272 11.10 -3.81 24.35
C ASN A 272 10.13 -4.59 23.45
N TYR A 273 8.83 -4.29 23.56
CA TYR A 273 7.81 -4.98 22.75
C TYR A 273 7.73 -4.49 21.30
N LYS A 274 8.31 -3.33 20.95
CA LYS A 274 8.31 -2.81 19.58
C LYS A 274 8.66 -3.87 18.54
N LYS A 275 9.73 -4.65 18.76
CA LYS A 275 10.16 -5.70 17.82
C LYS A 275 9.18 -6.86 17.75
N ARG A 276 8.60 -7.27 18.89
CA ARG A 276 7.61 -8.35 18.94
C ARG A 276 6.31 -7.95 18.26
N LEU A 277 5.92 -6.69 18.35
CA LEU A 277 4.72 -6.12 17.74
C LEU A 277 4.86 -5.91 16.21
N LEU A 278 6.04 -6.09 15.62
CA LEU A 278 6.20 -6.10 14.16
C LEU A 278 5.42 -7.25 13.46
N LEU A 279 4.96 -8.25 14.21
CA LEU A 279 4.02 -9.27 13.74
C LEU A 279 2.74 -8.67 13.12
N TYR A 280 2.36 -7.46 13.54
CA TYR A 280 1.23 -6.72 12.95
C TYR A 280 1.42 -6.37 11.48
N GLY A 281 2.66 -6.22 11.00
CA GLY A 281 2.93 -5.99 9.59
C GLY A 281 2.35 -7.10 8.71
N ARG A 282 2.61 -8.37 9.07
CA ARG A 282 2.03 -9.54 8.40
C ARG A 282 0.51 -9.58 8.52
N TYR A 283 -0.01 -9.40 9.73
CA TYR A 283 -1.46 -9.44 9.98
C TYR A 283 -2.21 -8.40 9.15
N CYS A 284 -1.83 -7.13 9.26
CA CYS A 284 -2.51 -6.02 8.59
C CYS A 284 -2.40 -6.07 7.05
N SER A 285 -1.34 -6.68 6.51
CA SER A 285 -1.21 -6.86 5.06
C SER A 285 -2.13 -7.95 4.50
N GLN A 286 -2.56 -8.91 5.31
CA GLN A 286 -3.28 -10.11 4.87
C GLN A 286 -4.73 -10.19 5.37
N VAL A 287 -5.12 -9.42 6.40
CA VAL A 287 -6.45 -9.53 7.03
C VAL A 287 -7.62 -9.29 6.06
N GLU A 288 -7.49 -8.38 5.11
CA GLU A 288 -8.51 -8.18 4.07
C GLU A 288 -8.67 -9.41 3.15
N ALA A 289 -7.56 -10.06 2.80
CA ALA A 289 -7.61 -11.30 2.02
C ALA A 289 -8.23 -12.43 2.85
N ALA A 290 -7.91 -12.50 4.14
CA ALA A 290 -8.46 -13.46 5.08
C ALA A 290 -9.97 -13.34 5.23
N THR A 291 -10.49 -12.13 5.41
CA THR A 291 -11.94 -11.88 5.50
C THR A 291 -12.67 -12.21 4.20
N LYS A 292 -12.09 -11.87 3.03
CA LYS A 292 -12.64 -12.27 1.72
C LYS A 292 -12.66 -13.79 1.54
N HIS A 293 -11.61 -14.48 1.98
CA HIS A 293 -11.53 -15.94 1.92
C HIS A 293 -12.59 -16.59 2.83
N LEU A 294 -12.77 -16.05 4.04
CA LEU A 294 -13.84 -16.46 4.97
C LEU A 294 -15.22 -16.30 4.33
N ASP A 295 -15.53 -15.11 3.77
CA ASP A 295 -16.81 -14.82 3.14
C ASP A 295 -17.08 -15.77 1.96
N LYS A 296 -16.06 -16.04 1.14
CA LYS A 296 -16.15 -16.99 0.02
C LYS A 296 -16.48 -18.40 0.49
N ILE A 297 -15.82 -18.90 1.53
CA ILE A 297 -16.08 -20.23 2.06
C ILE A 297 -17.49 -20.29 2.66
N ALA A 298 -17.88 -19.30 3.46
CA ALA A 298 -19.21 -19.23 4.07
C ALA A 298 -20.34 -19.17 3.03
N SER A 299 -20.11 -18.50 1.89
CA SER A 299 -21.10 -18.43 0.80
C SER A 299 -21.29 -19.74 0.04
N ILE A 300 -20.27 -20.61 0.01
CA ILE A 300 -20.29 -21.88 -0.75
C ILE A 300 -20.68 -23.06 0.17
N ARG A 301 -20.28 -22.99 1.46
CA ARG A 301 -20.43 -24.08 2.41
C ARG A 301 -21.38 -23.69 3.54
N GLU A 302 -22.63 -24.16 3.43
CA GLU A 302 -23.69 -23.91 4.42
C GLU A 302 -23.34 -24.48 5.81
N ASP A 303 -22.64 -25.63 5.88
CA ASP A 303 -22.17 -26.22 7.14
C ASP A 303 -21.20 -25.31 7.89
N VAL A 304 -20.31 -24.63 7.16
CA VAL A 304 -19.37 -23.64 7.72
C VAL A 304 -20.11 -22.39 8.15
N GLN A 305 -21.06 -21.90 7.36
CA GLN A 305 -21.87 -20.72 7.69
C GLN A 305 -22.67 -20.93 8.98
N MET A 306 -23.34 -22.08 9.10
CA MET A 306 -24.06 -22.45 10.32
C MET A 306 -23.13 -22.55 11.54
N LYS A 307 -21.92 -23.13 11.34
CA LYS A 307 -20.94 -23.23 12.41
C LYS A 307 -20.40 -21.88 12.85
N LEU A 308 -20.14 -20.96 11.94
CA LEU A 308 -19.74 -19.58 12.24
C LEU A 308 -20.80 -18.87 13.08
N GLN A 309 -22.09 -19.02 12.74
CA GLN A 309 -23.18 -18.45 13.51
C GLN A 309 -23.27 -19.04 14.93
N GLU A 310 -23.10 -20.36 15.07
CA GLU A 310 -23.05 -21.02 16.38
C GLU A 310 -21.88 -20.50 17.22
N CYS A 311 -20.68 -20.35 16.60
CA CYS A 311 -19.49 -19.83 17.26
C CYS A 311 -19.71 -18.39 17.74
N SER A 312 -20.29 -17.53 16.91
CA SER A 312 -20.61 -16.14 17.23
C SER A 312 -21.60 -16.05 18.40
N ASN A 313 -22.65 -16.89 18.40
CA ASN A 313 -23.61 -16.94 19.50
C ASN A 313 -22.97 -17.37 20.83
N ARG A 314 -22.01 -18.30 20.79
CA ARG A 314 -21.27 -18.74 21.99
C ARG A 314 -20.25 -17.72 22.49
N ALA A 315 -19.61 -17.02 21.58
CA ALA A 315 -18.54 -16.07 21.91
C ALA A 315 -19.09 -14.76 22.49
N ASN A 316 -20.16 -14.23 21.90
CA ASN A 316 -20.63 -12.88 22.22
C ASN A 316 -22.14 -12.69 22.00
N ASN A 317 -22.93 -13.75 22.14
CA ASN A 317 -24.38 -13.76 21.90
C ASN A 317 -24.80 -13.31 20.47
N GLY A 318 -23.93 -13.54 19.48
CA GLY A 318 -24.18 -13.17 18.10
C GLY A 318 -24.00 -11.68 17.78
N ARG A 319 -23.43 -10.90 18.72
CA ARG A 319 -23.23 -9.45 18.56
C ARG A 319 -22.18 -9.13 17.49
N PHE A 320 -21.10 -9.89 17.45
CA PHE A 320 -20.00 -9.73 16.49
C PHE A 320 -19.74 -11.03 15.75
N THR A 321 -19.50 -10.93 14.45
CA THR A 321 -19.09 -12.05 13.60
C THR A 321 -17.58 -12.30 13.70
N LEU A 322 -17.11 -13.44 13.21
CA LEU A 322 -15.66 -13.66 13.10
C LEU A 322 -14.98 -12.59 12.23
N ARG A 323 -15.65 -12.16 11.15
CA ARG A 323 -15.17 -11.08 10.27
C ARG A 323 -14.92 -9.80 11.07
N ASP A 324 -15.87 -9.38 11.90
CA ASP A 324 -15.77 -8.19 12.74
C ASP A 324 -14.58 -8.29 13.71
N LEU A 325 -14.46 -9.44 14.37
CA LEU A 325 -13.39 -9.67 15.33
C LEU A 325 -12.00 -9.71 14.69
N LEU A 326 -11.86 -10.19 13.45
CA LEU A 326 -10.59 -10.19 12.72
C LEU A 326 -10.11 -8.77 12.35
N MET A 327 -10.99 -7.75 12.33
CA MET A 327 -10.58 -6.37 12.09
C MET A 327 -10.00 -5.67 13.34
N VAL A 328 -10.30 -6.17 14.52
CA VAL A 328 -9.91 -5.57 15.82
C VAL A 328 -8.38 -5.43 16.00
N PRO A 329 -7.52 -6.43 15.65
CA PRO A 329 -6.08 -6.28 15.81
C PRO A 329 -5.47 -5.13 15.02
N MET A 330 -5.97 -4.85 13.81
CA MET A 330 -5.50 -3.73 13.00
C MET A 330 -5.77 -2.39 13.71
N GLN A 331 -6.93 -2.25 14.34
CA GLN A 331 -7.27 -1.05 15.10
C GLN A 331 -6.42 -0.93 16.37
N ARG A 332 -6.18 -2.03 17.08
CA ARG A 332 -5.41 -2.02 18.33
C ARG A 332 -4.01 -1.47 18.19
N VAL A 333 -3.24 -1.92 17.22
CA VAL A 333 -1.85 -1.49 17.05
C VAL A 333 -1.73 0.02 16.81
N LEU A 334 -2.74 0.63 16.20
CA LEU A 334 -2.80 2.08 15.95
C LEU A 334 -3.18 2.90 17.18
N LYS A 335 -3.69 2.29 18.25
CA LYS A 335 -4.12 3.00 19.47
C LYS A 335 -3.00 3.20 20.50
N TYR A 336 -1.94 2.39 20.48
CA TYR A 336 -0.87 2.49 21.51
C TYR A 336 -0.22 3.87 21.60
N HIS A 337 0.12 4.47 20.47
CA HIS A 337 0.73 5.80 20.49
C HIS A 337 -0.23 6.89 20.99
N LEU A 338 -1.55 6.74 20.78
CA LEU A 338 -2.56 7.67 21.29
C LEU A 338 -2.70 7.54 22.80
N LEU A 339 -2.77 6.33 23.34
CA LEU A 339 -2.82 6.07 24.78
C LEU A 339 -1.58 6.61 25.51
N LEU A 340 -0.39 6.38 24.93
CA LEU A 340 0.87 6.91 25.49
C LEU A 340 0.94 8.43 25.38
N GLN A 341 0.39 9.04 24.32
CA GLN A 341 0.33 10.49 24.16
C GLN A 341 -0.48 11.15 25.28
N GLU A 342 -1.65 10.61 25.62
CA GLU A 342 -2.46 11.11 26.73
C GLU A 342 -1.74 10.89 28.07
N LEU A 343 -1.08 9.76 28.28
CA LEU A 343 -0.29 9.53 29.49
C LEU A 343 0.86 10.53 29.65
N VAL A 344 1.60 10.83 28.58
CA VAL A 344 2.68 11.83 28.55
C VAL A 344 2.16 13.22 28.92
N LYS A 345 0.97 13.58 28.42
CA LYS A 345 0.32 14.87 28.66
C LYS A 345 0.01 15.10 30.16
N HIS A 346 -0.40 14.04 30.87
CA HIS A 346 -0.79 14.11 32.28
C HIS A 346 0.32 13.67 33.26
N THR A 347 1.54 13.39 32.76
CA THR A 347 2.71 13.08 33.59
C THR A 347 3.46 14.37 33.93
N THR A 348 3.57 14.70 35.23
CA THR A 348 4.19 15.95 35.72
C THR A 348 5.69 15.82 35.96
N ASP A 349 6.17 14.62 36.29
CA ASP A 349 7.61 14.36 36.45
C ASP A 349 8.32 14.42 35.10
N LYS A 350 9.31 15.33 34.99
CA LYS A 350 10.02 15.56 33.71
C LYS A 350 10.87 14.38 33.26
N THR A 351 11.40 13.60 34.18
CA THR A 351 12.21 12.41 33.86
C THR A 351 11.34 11.29 33.32
N GLU A 352 10.25 11.01 34.04
CA GLU A 352 9.26 10.03 33.61
C GLU A 352 8.62 10.43 32.27
N GLN A 353 8.26 11.73 32.13
CA GLN A 353 7.72 12.27 30.88
C GLN A 353 8.70 12.09 29.72
N GLY A 354 10.01 12.33 29.94
CA GLY A 354 11.06 12.11 28.94
C GLY A 354 11.16 10.63 28.52
N ASN A 355 11.10 9.72 29.49
CA ASN A 355 11.13 8.28 29.24
C ASN A 355 9.88 7.81 28.46
N LEU A 356 8.69 8.26 28.86
CA LEU A 356 7.44 7.93 28.17
C LEU A 356 7.41 8.46 26.72
N ARG A 357 8.07 9.59 26.44
CA ARG A 357 8.23 10.09 25.06
C ARG A 357 9.00 9.10 24.18
N THR A 358 10.01 8.41 24.69
CA THR A 358 10.74 7.39 23.93
C THR A 358 9.83 6.23 23.55
N ALA A 359 8.95 5.81 24.45
CA ALA A 359 7.95 4.78 24.18
C ALA A 359 6.89 5.25 23.16
N LEU A 360 6.44 6.50 23.32
CA LEU A 360 5.52 7.13 22.36
C LEU A 360 6.11 7.16 20.95
N ASP A 361 7.37 7.58 20.80
CA ASP A 361 8.06 7.62 19.52
C ASP A 361 8.25 6.20 18.95
N SER A 362 8.53 5.22 19.80
CA SER A 362 8.62 3.80 19.39
C SER A 362 7.29 3.27 18.87
N MET A 363 6.17 3.59 19.51
CA MET A 363 4.84 3.13 19.06
C MET A 363 4.34 3.93 17.85
N ARG A 364 4.69 5.19 17.69
CA ARG A 364 4.46 5.93 16.44
C ARG A 364 5.21 5.32 15.27
N ASP A 365 6.48 4.99 15.46
CA ASP A 365 7.28 4.35 14.42
C ASP A 365 6.69 2.99 14.02
N LEU A 366 6.22 2.21 15.00
CA LEU A 366 5.51 0.96 14.74
C LEU A 366 4.22 1.18 13.93
N ALA A 367 3.37 2.12 14.35
CA ALA A 367 2.12 2.44 13.66
C ALA A 367 2.37 2.89 12.21
N GLN A 368 3.36 3.75 11.99
CA GLN A 368 3.77 4.18 10.65
C GLN A 368 4.31 3.02 9.81
N CYS A 369 5.05 2.08 10.42
CA CYS A 369 5.52 0.88 9.73
C CYS A 369 4.35 0.00 9.26
N VAL A 370 3.36 -0.23 10.12
CA VAL A 370 2.16 -1.02 9.80
C VAL A 370 1.33 -0.34 8.69
N ASN A 371 1.14 0.97 8.76
CA ASN A 371 0.42 1.73 7.73
C ASN A 371 1.14 1.65 6.37
N GLU A 372 2.47 1.74 6.36
CA GLU A 372 3.24 1.63 5.11
C GLU A 372 3.16 0.22 4.51
N VAL A 373 3.14 -0.83 5.33
CA VAL A 373 2.93 -2.21 4.85
C VAL A 373 1.54 -2.38 4.26
N LYS A 374 0.50 -1.79 4.86
CA LYS A 374 -0.86 -1.77 4.29
C LYS A 374 -0.87 -1.08 2.93
N ARG A 375 -0.29 0.12 2.83
CA ARG A 375 -0.16 0.89 1.58
C ARG A 375 0.57 0.10 0.49
N ASP A 376 1.65 -0.59 0.84
CA ASP A 376 2.38 -1.43 -0.11
C ASP A 376 1.58 -2.66 -0.55
N SER A 377 0.72 -3.22 0.31
CA SER A 377 -0.21 -4.28 -0.07
C SER A 377 -1.20 -3.80 -1.15
N GLU A 378 -1.72 -2.57 -1.04
CA GLU A 378 -2.55 -1.95 -2.07
C GLU A 378 -1.77 -1.73 -3.37
N THR A 379 -0.53 -1.26 -3.27
CA THR A 379 0.38 -1.11 -4.40
C THR A 379 0.65 -2.45 -5.11
N LEU A 380 0.80 -3.55 -4.37
CA LEU A 380 0.93 -4.90 -4.95
C LEU A 380 -0.31 -5.31 -5.74
N LYS A 381 -1.51 -4.96 -5.29
CA LYS A 381 -2.76 -5.19 -6.06
C LYS A 381 -2.74 -4.42 -7.38
N GLN A 382 -2.26 -3.16 -7.37
CA GLN A 382 -2.10 -2.35 -8.59
C GLN A 382 -1.08 -2.97 -9.54
N ILE A 383 0.10 -3.36 -9.04
CA ILE A 383 1.15 -4.03 -9.80
C ILE A 383 0.62 -5.34 -10.42
N THR A 384 -0.15 -6.10 -9.66
CA THR A 384 -0.78 -7.33 -10.17
C THR A 384 -1.76 -7.02 -11.30
N SER A 385 -2.54 -5.95 -11.22
CA SER A 385 -3.43 -5.51 -12.30
C SER A 385 -2.64 -5.13 -13.57
N PHE A 386 -1.50 -4.44 -13.43
CA PHE A 386 -0.61 -4.15 -14.55
C PHE A 386 -0.03 -5.45 -15.14
N GLN A 387 0.48 -6.34 -14.28
CA GLN A 387 1.06 -7.63 -14.67
C GLN A 387 0.10 -8.45 -15.53
N LEU A 388 -1.17 -8.54 -15.13
CA LEU A 388 -2.20 -9.31 -15.84
C LEU A 388 -2.62 -8.67 -17.18
N SER A 389 -2.44 -7.36 -17.34
CA SER A 389 -2.81 -6.63 -18.55
C SER A 389 -1.67 -6.57 -19.60
N ILE A 390 -0.44 -6.96 -19.23
CA ILE A 390 0.73 -6.91 -20.11
C ILE A 390 1.06 -8.30 -20.62
N GLU A 391 0.91 -8.50 -21.92
CA GLU A 391 1.30 -9.73 -22.62
C GLU A 391 2.82 -9.80 -22.84
N ASN A 392 3.38 -11.00 -22.92
CA ASN A 392 4.81 -11.29 -23.15
C ASN A 392 5.75 -10.77 -22.04
N LEU A 393 5.25 -10.58 -20.83
CA LEU A 393 6.04 -10.19 -19.69
C LEU A 393 6.47 -11.43 -18.90
N ASN A 394 7.77 -11.75 -18.94
CA ASN A 394 8.35 -12.94 -18.31
C ASN A 394 8.90 -12.69 -16.90
N GLN A 395 8.76 -11.46 -16.39
CA GLN A 395 9.30 -11.03 -15.10
C GLN A 395 8.21 -10.43 -14.23
N SER A 396 8.36 -10.56 -12.90
CA SER A 396 7.46 -9.90 -11.96
C SER A 396 7.74 -8.40 -11.90
N LEU A 397 6.71 -7.59 -12.09
CA LEU A 397 6.81 -6.13 -11.98
C LEU A 397 7.14 -5.66 -10.57
N ALA A 398 6.80 -6.44 -9.54
CA ALA A 398 7.10 -6.12 -8.14
C ALA A 398 8.60 -5.97 -7.87
N GLY A 399 9.46 -6.64 -8.63
CA GLY A 399 10.92 -6.51 -8.54
C GLY A 399 11.45 -5.12 -8.92
N TYR A 400 10.66 -4.33 -9.66
CA TYR A 400 11.03 -2.95 -10.04
C TYR A 400 10.58 -1.89 -9.04
N GLY A 401 9.92 -2.29 -7.96
CA GLY A 401 9.47 -1.39 -6.90
C GLY A 401 8.08 -0.79 -7.17
N ARG A 402 7.85 0.39 -6.61
CA ARG A 402 6.56 1.07 -6.71
C ARG A 402 6.36 1.69 -8.09
N PRO A 403 5.15 1.62 -8.67
CA PRO A 403 4.81 2.40 -9.86
C PRO A 403 4.83 3.90 -9.52
N LYS A 404 5.33 4.72 -10.42
CA LYS A 404 5.42 6.17 -10.30
C LYS A 404 4.36 6.88 -11.13
N THR A 405 4.26 6.50 -12.40
CA THR A 405 3.27 7.02 -13.33
C THR A 405 3.14 6.07 -14.53
N ASP A 406 2.04 6.16 -15.24
CA ASP A 406 1.81 5.43 -16.49
C ASP A 406 0.99 6.28 -17.47
N GLY A 407 1.04 5.95 -18.74
CA GLY A 407 0.24 6.64 -19.75
C GLY A 407 0.70 6.45 -21.20
N GLU A 408 -0.11 6.97 -22.13
CA GLU A 408 0.20 6.99 -23.55
C GLU A 408 1.16 8.15 -23.90
N LEU A 409 2.27 7.80 -24.50
CA LEU A 409 3.32 8.71 -24.95
C LEU A 409 3.72 8.41 -26.39
N ARG A 410 4.39 9.36 -27.02
CA ARG A 410 5.12 9.13 -28.27
C ARG A 410 6.59 8.97 -27.97
N LEU A 411 7.16 7.88 -28.48
CA LEU A 411 8.56 7.55 -28.30
C LEU A 411 9.26 7.52 -29.65
N MET A 412 10.53 7.94 -29.64
CA MET A 412 11.46 7.70 -30.74
C MET A 412 12.77 7.19 -30.13
N THR A 413 13.32 6.11 -30.70
CA THR A 413 14.69 5.70 -30.39
C THR A 413 15.65 6.50 -31.25
N VAL A 414 16.83 6.84 -30.71
CA VAL A 414 17.84 7.65 -31.44
C VAL A 414 18.20 7.00 -32.78
N ASP A 415 18.16 5.67 -32.86
CA ASP A 415 18.49 4.89 -34.07
C ASP A 415 17.36 4.86 -35.11
N LYS A 416 16.12 5.08 -34.71
CA LYS A 416 14.94 4.99 -35.57
C LYS A 416 14.21 6.32 -35.62
N ARG A 417 14.27 7.02 -36.75
CA ARG A 417 13.67 8.35 -36.96
C ARG A 417 12.12 8.36 -37.00
N SER A 418 11.43 7.29 -36.59
CA SER A 418 9.98 7.23 -36.60
C SER A 418 9.41 7.33 -35.18
N LYS A 419 8.54 8.32 -34.94
CA LYS A 419 7.78 8.44 -33.70
C LYS A 419 6.74 7.32 -33.64
N GLN A 420 6.65 6.67 -32.49
CA GLN A 420 5.74 5.54 -32.26
C GLN A 420 4.88 5.82 -31.03
N ASP A 421 3.58 5.62 -31.14
CA ASP A 421 2.68 5.70 -29.99
C ASP A 421 2.91 4.46 -29.12
N ARG A 422 3.16 4.66 -27.83
CA ARG A 422 3.45 3.65 -26.84
C ARG A 422 2.70 3.92 -25.54
N TYR A 423 2.41 2.87 -24.80
CA TYR A 423 2.00 2.96 -23.42
C TYR A 423 3.20 2.66 -22.53
N VAL A 424 3.46 3.51 -21.57
CA VAL A 424 4.66 3.46 -20.73
C VAL A 424 4.26 3.34 -19.27
N PHE A 425 4.89 2.41 -18.55
CA PHE A 425 4.82 2.32 -17.10
C PHE A 425 6.18 2.64 -16.51
N LEU A 426 6.23 3.61 -15.60
CA LEU A 426 7.43 4.00 -14.86
C LEU A 426 7.37 3.43 -13.45
N PHE A 427 8.43 2.72 -13.06
CA PHE A 427 8.65 2.17 -11.71
C PHE A 427 9.89 2.77 -11.06
N ASP A 428 10.15 2.44 -9.77
CA ASP A 428 11.34 2.91 -9.07
C ASP A 428 12.66 2.63 -9.82
N LYS A 429 12.77 1.50 -10.52
CA LYS A 429 14.01 1.07 -11.19
C LYS A 429 13.90 0.90 -12.69
N ALA A 430 12.71 0.84 -13.25
CA ALA A 430 12.53 0.48 -14.65
C ALA A 430 11.44 1.28 -15.34
N VAL A 431 11.60 1.41 -16.65
CA VAL A 431 10.57 1.88 -17.58
C VAL A 431 10.15 0.71 -18.46
N ILE A 432 8.85 0.44 -18.50
CA ILE A 432 8.28 -0.64 -19.32
C ILE A 432 7.53 -0.03 -20.48
N ILE A 433 8.01 -0.29 -21.69
CA ILE A 433 7.44 0.23 -22.92
C ILE A 433 6.56 -0.84 -23.55
N CYS A 434 5.30 -0.51 -23.74
CA CYS A 434 4.28 -1.39 -24.28
C CYS A 434 3.65 -0.81 -25.56
N LYS A 435 3.12 -1.71 -26.42
CA LYS A 435 2.22 -1.35 -27.51
C LYS A 435 0.80 -1.73 -27.08
N ARG A 436 -0.14 -0.80 -27.23
CA ARG A 436 -1.55 -1.08 -26.95
C ARG A 436 -2.10 -2.12 -27.93
N LYS A 437 -2.84 -3.12 -27.42
CA LYS A 437 -3.46 -4.19 -28.18
C LYS A 437 -4.88 -4.44 -27.65
N GLY A 438 -5.85 -3.70 -28.16
CA GLY A 438 -7.20 -3.68 -27.61
C GLY A 438 -7.23 -3.12 -26.19
N GLU A 439 -7.69 -3.91 -25.23
CA GLU A 439 -7.69 -3.57 -23.80
C GLU A 439 -6.38 -3.95 -23.08
N ASN A 440 -5.56 -4.78 -23.70
CA ASN A 440 -4.28 -5.24 -23.17
C ASN A 440 -3.09 -4.46 -23.76
N TYR A 441 -1.92 -4.74 -23.24
CA TYR A 441 -0.65 -4.14 -23.64
C TYR A 441 0.34 -5.25 -24.01
N GLU A 442 1.02 -5.11 -25.11
CA GLU A 442 2.10 -6.03 -25.50
C GLU A 442 3.44 -5.40 -25.11
N MET A 443 4.18 -6.04 -24.21
CA MET A 443 5.52 -5.59 -23.81
C MET A 443 6.47 -5.57 -25.00
N LYS A 444 7.16 -4.46 -25.19
CA LYS A 444 8.17 -4.29 -26.24
C LYS A 444 9.57 -4.20 -25.68
N GLU A 445 9.75 -3.49 -24.58
CA GLU A 445 11.07 -3.24 -24.03
C GLU A 445 10.96 -2.90 -22.53
N ILE A 446 11.99 -3.26 -21.79
CA ILE A 446 12.20 -2.87 -20.39
C ILE A 446 13.54 -2.15 -20.29
N ILE A 447 13.51 -0.91 -19.82
CA ILE A 447 14.69 -0.06 -19.64
C ILE A 447 15.02 -0.06 -18.13
N ASP A 448 16.22 -0.52 -17.77
CA ASP A 448 16.73 -0.40 -16.39
C ASP A 448 17.32 0.98 -16.19
N LEU A 449 16.67 1.80 -15.35
CA LEU A 449 17.05 3.20 -15.12
C LEU A 449 18.44 3.39 -14.52
N GLN A 450 19.05 2.35 -13.93
CA GLN A 450 20.40 2.46 -13.37
C GLN A 450 21.49 2.78 -14.43
N TYR A 451 21.18 2.53 -15.71
CA TYR A 451 22.12 2.78 -16.82
C TYR A 451 21.80 4.06 -17.60
N TYR A 452 20.76 4.82 -17.21
CA TYR A 452 20.26 5.94 -17.99
C TYR A 452 20.29 7.25 -17.20
N GLN A 453 20.36 8.35 -17.95
CA GLN A 453 20.30 9.72 -17.45
C GLN A 453 19.26 10.52 -18.24
N ILE A 454 18.62 11.46 -17.59
CA ILE A 454 17.70 12.41 -18.23
C ILE A 454 18.49 13.61 -18.74
N ARG A 455 18.12 14.06 -19.94
CA ARG A 455 18.51 15.35 -20.46
C ARG A 455 17.27 16.10 -20.93
N ASP A 456 16.97 17.19 -20.23
CA ASP A 456 15.94 18.14 -20.65
C ASP A 456 16.60 19.26 -21.46
N ASP A 457 16.45 19.23 -22.80
CA ASP A 457 16.97 20.26 -23.68
C ASP A 457 15.90 21.31 -23.96
N PRO A 458 16.06 22.57 -23.45
CA PRO A 458 15.05 23.61 -23.64
C PRO A 458 14.99 24.15 -25.08
N ILE A 459 15.87 23.71 -25.99
CA ILE A 459 16.10 24.33 -27.32
C ILE A 459 15.13 23.82 -28.40
N GLY A 460 14.23 22.87 -28.10
CA GLY A 460 13.35 22.23 -29.11
C GLY A 460 11.91 22.74 -29.23
N SER A 461 11.42 23.59 -28.35
CA SER A 461 10.01 23.98 -28.31
C SER A 461 9.66 25.12 -29.27
N ARG A 462 9.45 24.80 -30.54
CA ARG A 462 8.56 25.62 -31.37
C ARG A 462 7.11 25.32 -30.99
N GLU A 463 6.49 26.23 -30.25
CA GLU A 463 5.22 26.11 -29.51
C GLU A 463 3.95 25.84 -30.36
N THR A 464 4.05 25.35 -31.57
CA THR A 464 2.90 25.32 -32.50
C THR A 464 2.42 23.94 -32.93
N LYS A 465 2.99 22.85 -32.44
CA LYS A 465 2.55 21.50 -32.87
C LYS A 465 2.24 20.61 -31.67
N LYS A 466 1.10 19.96 -31.68
CA LYS A 466 0.72 18.86 -30.80
C LYS A 466 1.88 17.84 -30.74
N TRP A 467 2.33 17.41 -29.55
CA TRP A 467 3.49 16.56 -29.35
C TRP A 467 4.87 17.23 -29.61
N SER A 468 5.03 18.49 -29.18
CA SER A 468 6.30 19.24 -29.34
C SER A 468 7.16 19.25 -28.08
N HIS A 469 6.57 18.94 -26.91
CA HIS A 469 7.29 18.93 -25.63
C HIS A 469 8.01 17.61 -25.45
N MET A 470 9.33 17.64 -25.20
CA MET A 470 10.12 16.42 -25.12
C MET A 470 11.22 16.52 -24.06
N PHE A 471 11.68 15.36 -23.61
CA PHE A 471 12.98 15.16 -22.97
C PHE A 471 13.63 13.87 -23.49
N LEU A 472 14.91 13.70 -23.20
CA LEU A 472 15.73 12.59 -23.62
C LEU A 472 16.08 11.72 -22.41
N LEU A 473 15.97 10.39 -22.58
CA LEU A 473 16.53 9.38 -21.68
C LEU A 473 17.72 8.75 -22.41
N ILE A 474 18.95 9.00 -21.96
CA ILE A 474 20.19 8.63 -22.64
C ILE A 474 20.95 7.65 -21.77
N GLU A 475 21.44 6.56 -22.37
CA GLU A 475 22.32 5.61 -21.70
C GLU A 475 23.61 6.30 -21.26
N ALA A 476 24.13 5.98 -20.07
CA ALA A 476 25.31 6.59 -19.49
C ALA A 476 26.58 6.49 -20.39
N HIS A 477 26.63 5.46 -21.24
CA HIS A 477 27.72 5.28 -22.22
C HIS A 477 27.39 5.86 -23.62
N GLY A 478 26.21 6.46 -23.79
CA GLY A 478 25.86 7.30 -24.94
C GLY A 478 25.53 6.57 -26.25
N GLN A 479 25.37 5.24 -26.24
CA GLN A 479 25.07 4.46 -27.45
C GLN A 479 23.57 4.36 -27.77
N HIS A 480 22.73 4.34 -26.73
CA HIS A 480 21.28 4.23 -26.88
C HIS A 480 20.56 5.37 -26.19
N GLY A 481 19.41 5.78 -26.74
CA GLY A 481 18.60 6.83 -26.17
C GLY A 481 17.16 6.78 -26.66
N TYR A 482 16.28 7.38 -25.86
CA TYR A 482 14.86 7.49 -26.12
C TYR A 482 14.43 8.95 -26.01
N GLU A 483 13.72 9.42 -27.01
CA GLU A 483 13.04 10.71 -26.98
C GLU A 483 11.58 10.47 -26.56
N PHE A 484 11.17 11.11 -25.47
CA PHE A 484 9.80 11.06 -24.93
C PHE A 484 9.07 12.35 -25.35
N PHE A 485 7.97 12.22 -26.06
CA PHE A 485 7.18 13.34 -26.56
C PHE A 485 5.83 13.39 -25.84
N PHE A 486 5.43 14.59 -25.45
CA PHE A 486 4.22 14.88 -24.69
C PHE A 486 3.31 15.83 -25.42
N LYS A 487 2.00 15.76 -25.13
CA LYS A 487 0.98 16.63 -25.72
C LYS A 487 1.08 18.06 -25.18
N THR A 488 1.32 18.20 -23.88
CA THR A 488 1.38 19.48 -23.16
C THR A 488 2.68 19.61 -22.37
N ARG A 489 2.99 20.84 -21.96
CA ARG A 489 4.16 21.15 -21.14
C ARG A 489 4.02 20.60 -19.73
N GLU A 490 2.82 20.64 -19.19
CA GLU A 490 2.45 20.19 -17.85
C GLU A 490 2.63 18.67 -17.75
N LEU A 491 2.13 17.92 -18.74
CA LEU A 491 2.32 16.47 -18.81
C LEU A 491 3.80 16.10 -18.90
N LYS A 492 4.60 16.84 -19.70
CA LYS A 492 6.07 16.70 -19.72
C LYS A 492 6.67 16.91 -18.33
N LYS A 493 6.29 18.02 -17.65
CA LYS A 493 6.78 18.37 -16.32
C LYS A 493 6.48 17.26 -15.31
N LYS A 494 5.23 16.79 -15.26
CA LYS A 494 4.81 15.68 -14.38
C LYS A 494 5.65 14.41 -14.60
N TRP A 495 5.82 14.00 -15.85
CA TRP A 495 6.64 12.82 -16.16
C TRP A 495 8.12 13.03 -15.81
N LEU A 496 8.66 14.20 -16.09
CA LEU A 496 10.05 14.55 -15.78
C LEU A 496 10.32 14.46 -14.27
N GLU A 497 9.45 15.03 -13.44
CA GLU A 497 9.52 14.96 -11.97
C GLU A 497 9.49 13.52 -11.47
N GLN A 498 8.65 12.65 -12.04
CA GLN A 498 8.59 11.24 -11.64
C GLN A 498 9.85 10.47 -12.05
N PHE A 499 10.42 10.75 -13.22
CA PHE A 499 11.70 10.19 -13.64
C PHE A 499 12.87 10.67 -12.77
N GLU A 500 12.92 11.97 -12.46
CA GLU A 500 13.92 12.56 -11.57
C GLU A 500 13.85 11.96 -10.17
N MET A 501 12.62 11.76 -9.66
CA MET A 501 12.39 11.08 -8.38
C MET A 501 12.94 9.64 -8.42
N ALA A 502 12.62 8.86 -9.46
CA ALA A 502 13.12 7.49 -9.61
C ALA A 502 14.64 7.44 -9.66
N LEU A 503 15.27 8.30 -10.48
CA LEU A 503 16.73 8.39 -10.59
C LEU A 503 17.39 8.86 -9.28
N SER A 504 16.78 9.82 -8.56
CA SER A 504 17.29 10.27 -7.26
C SER A 504 17.18 9.18 -6.18
N ASN A 505 16.27 8.23 -6.34
CA ASN A 505 16.19 7.05 -5.48
C ASN A 505 17.30 6.04 -5.81
N ILE A 506 17.59 5.82 -7.10
CA ILE A 506 18.68 4.93 -7.52
C ILE A 506 20.06 5.53 -7.16
N PHE A 507 20.22 6.84 -7.38
CA PHE A 507 21.47 7.58 -7.14
C PHE A 507 21.23 8.70 -6.12
N PRO A 508 21.08 8.37 -4.82
CA PRO A 508 20.85 9.40 -3.81
C PRO A 508 22.08 10.30 -3.65
N GLU A 509 21.85 11.60 -3.43
CA GLU A 509 22.87 12.63 -3.30
C GLU A 509 23.98 12.26 -2.29
N ASN A 510 23.58 11.67 -1.15
CA ASN A 510 24.48 11.27 -0.08
C ASN A 510 24.86 9.77 -0.11
N GLY A 511 24.70 9.09 -1.25
CA GLY A 511 24.93 7.65 -1.38
C GLY A 511 26.38 7.22 -1.10
N SER A 512 27.35 8.09 -1.38
CA SER A 512 28.79 7.86 -1.12
C SER A 512 29.34 8.61 0.10
N SER A 513 28.50 9.30 0.87
CA SER A 513 28.90 10.06 2.05
C SER A 513 29.62 9.18 3.08
N ASN A 514 30.59 9.75 3.78
CA ASN A 514 31.37 9.09 4.84
C ASN A 514 32.01 7.76 4.41
N ASN A 515 32.49 7.69 3.16
CA ASN A 515 33.12 6.51 2.54
C ASN A 515 32.19 5.28 2.39
N HIS A 516 30.90 5.44 2.53
CA HIS A 516 29.92 4.40 2.23
C HIS A 516 29.73 4.22 0.70
N ASP A 517 29.02 3.16 0.34
CA ASP A 517 28.45 2.92 -0.99
C ASP A 517 27.03 2.42 -0.75
N PHE A 518 26.10 3.35 -0.54
CA PHE A 518 24.72 3.06 -0.27
C PHE A 518 23.94 2.81 -1.57
N ARG A 519 23.26 1.68 -1.63
CA ARG A 519 22.39 1.31 -2.73
C ARG A 519 21.00 1.02 -2.22
N MET A 520 20.01 1.37 -3.01
CA MET A 520 18.61 1.07 -2.74
C MET A 520 18.43 -0.44 -2.54
N HIS A 521 17.79 -0.85 -1.44
CA HIS A 521 17.73 -2.25 -1.02
C HIS A 521 16.35 -2.58 -0.43
N SER A 522 15.84 -3.77 -0.77
CA SER A 522 14.69 -4.37 -0.10
C SER A 522 15.19 -5.32 0.98
N PHE A 523 14.74 -5.09 2.22
CA PHE A 523 15.13 -5.89 3.37
C PHE A 523 14.09 -6.99 3.59
N GLU A 524 14.53 -8.23 3.72
CA GLU A 524 13.68 -9.38 4.01
C GLU A 524 13.18 -9.36 5.46
N GLU A 525 14.07 -8.94 6.37
CA GLU A 525 13.76 -8.76 7.78
C GLU A 525 13.62 -7.28 8.13
N SER A 526 12.90 -7.00 9.23
CA SER A 526 12.74 -5.65 9.75
C SER A 526 14.09 -5.04 10.10
N ALA A 527 14.46 -3.97 9.42
CA ALA A 527 15.70 -3.26 9.61
C ALA A 527 15.48 -1.88 10.22
N THR A 528 16.47 -1.39 10.97
CA THR A 528 16.48 -0.05 11.55
C THR A 528 17.56 0.82 10.92
N CYS A 529 17.26 2.09 10.74
CA CYS A 529 18.21 3.08 10.26
C CYS A 529 19.34 3.30 11.30
N LYS A 530 20.58 3.17 10.87
CA LYS A 530 21.74 3.37 11.75
C LYS A 530 21.91 4.79 12.27
N ALA A 531 21.35 5.80 11.58
CA ALA A 531 21.46 7.20 11.99
C ALA A 531 20.35 7.63 12.96
N CYS A 532 19.08 7.31 12.68
CA CYS A 532 17.95 7.77 13.47
C CYS A 532 17.29 6.69 14.35
N GLN A 533 17.73 5.44 14.26
CA GLN A 533 17.22 4.26 14.99
C GLN A 533 15.73 3.93 14.73
N MET A 534 15.10 4.59 13.76
CA MET A 534 13.73 4.30 13.34
C MET A 534 13.69 3.13 12.35
N LEU A 535 12.55 2.46 12.25
CA LEU A 535 12.33 1.36 11.31
C LEU A 535 12.43 1.82 9.85
N LEU A 536 13.02 0.98 9.01
CA LEU A 536 12.90 1.09 7.56
C LEU A 536 11.57 0.48 7.15
N ARG A 537 10.68 1.28 6.57
CA ARG A 537 9.25 0.96 6.46
C ARG A 537 8.89 0.46 5.07
N GLY A 538 7.84 -0.37 5.02
CA GLY A 538 7.26 -0.88 3.78
C GLY A 538 7.86 -2.20 3.30
N THR A 539 7.50 -2.58 2.07
CA THR A 539 7.88 -3.84 1.42
C THR A 539 8.86 -3.62 0.28
N PHE A 540 8.78 -2.46 -0.41
CA PHE A 540 9.62 -2.14 -1.57
C PHE A 540 10.70 -1.15 -1.18
N PHE A 541 11.97 -1.49 -1.39
CA PHE A 541 13.10 -0.59 -1.23
C PHE A 541 12.97 0.33 0.00
N GLN A 542 12.76 -0.28 1.18
CA GLN A 542 12.50 0.42 2.44
C GLN A 542 13.63 1.38 2.83
N GLY A 543 14.81 1.18 2.27
CA GLY A 543 15.95 2.04 2.53
C GLY A 543 17.17 1.66 1.68
N TYR A 544 18.31 2.07 2.18
CA TYR A 544 19.60 1.90 1.53
C TYR A 544 20.50 1.02 2.36
N ARG A 545 21.26 0.17 1.70
CA ARG A 545 22.25 -0.71 2.32
C ARG A 545 23.62 -0.40 1.76
N CYS A 546 24.59 -0.16 2.64
CA CYS A 546 25.96 0.01 2.21
C CYS A 546 26.54 -1.32 1.71
N SER A 547 27.11 -1.34 0.50
CA SER A 547 27.74 -2.53 -0.09
C SER A 547 28.94 -3.02 0.74
N LYS A 548 29.67 -2.10 1.41
CA LYS A 548 30.89 -2.35 2.17
C LYS A 548 30.60 -2.85 3.59
N CYS A 549 29.90 -2.05 4.42
CA CYS A 549 29.70 -2.33 5.84
C CYS A 549 28.32 -2.89 6.18
N LYS A 550 27.43 -3.04 5.20
CA LYS A 550 26.05 -3.54 5.35
C LYS A 550 25.12 -2.68 6.22
N SER A 551 25.57 -1.49 6.65
CA SER A 551 24.71 -0.54 7.38
C SER A 551 23.48 -0.17 6.58
N ALA A 552 22.33 -0.08 7.26
CA ALA A 552 21.05 0.28 6.69
C ALA A 552 20.66 1.71 7.09
N ALA A 553 20.07 2.49 6.18
CA ALA A 553 19.64 3.86 6.47
C ALA A 553 18.52 4.32 5.55
N HIS A 554 17.71 5.30 6.02
CA HIS A 554 16.78 6.05 5.18
C HIS A 554 17.56 6.94 4.19
N LYS A 555 16.92 7.32 3.09
CA LYS A 555 17.47 8.25 2.09
C LYS A 555 17.97 9.54 2.72
N GLU A 556 17.16 10.15 3.56
CA GLU A 556 17.43 11.43 4.25
C GLU A 556 18.51 11.30 5.34
N CYS A 557 18.81 10.07 5.74
CA CYS A 557 19.77 9.79 6.82
C CYS A 557 21.17 9.40 6.31
N LEU A 558 21.37 9.20 5.01
CA LEU A 558 22.63 8.69 4.45
C LEU A 558 23.84 9.51 4.88
N GLY A 559 23.76 10.84 4.82
CA GLY A 559 24.83 11.74 5.22
C GLY A 559 25.13 11.77 6.73
N ARG A 560 24.22 11.24 7.56
CA ARG A 560 24.34 11.22 9.03
C ARG A 560 24.84 9.89 9.59
N VAL A 561 25.04 8.88 8.76
CA VAL A 561 25.60 7.59 9.20
C VAL A 561 27.10 7.76 9.49
N ALA A 562 27.55 7.20 10.63
CA ALA A 562 28.96 7.24 11.04
C ALA A 562 29.89 6.68 9.94
N PRO A 563 31.16 7.15 9.83
CA PRO A 563 32.06 6.72 8.75
C PRO A 563 32.19 5.22 8.58
N CYS A 564 32.19 4.77 7.32
CA CYS A 564 32.29 3.37 6.95
C CYS A 564 33.56 2.72 7.50
N GLY A 565 33.45 1.58 8.18
CA GLY A 565 34.59 0.85 8.74
C GLY A 565 34.92 1.14 10.21
N ARG A 566 34.25 2.09 10.87
CA ARG A 566 34.26 2.16 12.34
C ARG A 566 33.24 1.16 12.88
N GLN A 567 33.72 0.02 13.38
CA GLN A 567 32.90 -0.83 14.25
C GLN A 567 32.63 -0.04 15.54
N ASP A 568 31.33 0.11 15.89
CA ASP A 568 30.92 0.57 17.21
C ASP A 568 31.44 -0.40 18.27
N SER A 569 32.59 -0.10 18.85
CA SER A 569 33.00 -0.66 20.12
C SER A 569 32.30 0.12 21.21
N GLY A 570 30.99 -0.15 21.37
CA GLY A 570 30.14 0.36 22.42
C GLY A 570 30.01 -0.64 23.55
N SER A 571 30.71 -0.38 24.63
CA SER A 571 30.45 -0.77 26.02
C SER A 571 30.57 -2.27 26.39
N SER A 572 31.72 -2.62 26.97
CA SER A 572 31.77 -3.12 28.34
C SER A 572 33.22 -3.38 28.78
N THR A 573 33.58 -2.70 29.87
CA THR A 573 34.52 -3.03 30.96
C THR A 573 35.75 -3.89 30.68
N LEU A 574 36.87 -3.16 30.80
CA LEU A 574 38.16 -3.53 31.41
C LEU A 574 38.44 -5.03 31.70
N THR A 575 39.40 -5.58 30.97
CA THR A 575 40.58 -6.21 31.63
C THR A 575 41.76 -6.21 30.64
N LYS A 576 42.87 -5.64 31.10
CA LYS A 576 44.19 -5.66 30.43
C LYS A 576 44.78 -7.06 30.47
N SER A 577 45.27 -7.56 29.35
CA SER A 577 46.49 -8.38 29.36
C SER A 577 47.17 -8.35 28.00
N LYS A 578 48.50 -8.38 28.11
CA LYS A 578 49.51 -8.07 27.08
C LYS A 578 49.67 -9.14 25.99
N SER A 579 49.98 -8.63 24.84
CA SER A 579 50.93 -9.14 23.81
C SER A 579 51.08 -10.63 23.57
N ASN A 580 50.83 -11.08 22.33
CA ASN A 580 51.92 -11.67 21.54
C ASN A 580 51.56 -11.70 20.04
N ARG A 581 52.54 -11.26 19.24
CA ARG A 581 52.54 -11.37 17.77
C ARG A 581 52.74 -12.83 17.41
N ILE A 582 51.86 -13.41 16.60
CA ILE A 582 52.13 -14.58 15.77
C ILE A 582 51.50 -14.37 14.41
N ALA A 583 52.26 -14.66 13.37
CA ALA A 583 52.01 -14.45 11.96
C ALA A 583 50.85 -15.30 11.38
N PRO A 584 50.36 -15.02 10.16
CA PRO A 584 49.04 -15.49 9.69
C PRO A 584 49.09 -16.99 9.32
N SER A 585 48.26 -17.77 9.97
CA SER A 585 47.92 -19.13 9.54
C SER A 585 46.73 -19.05 8.57
N ARG A 586 46.89 -19.80 7.48
CA ARG A 586 45.91 -20.01 6.39
C ARG A 586 44.47 -20.15 6.92
N ALA A 587 43.56 -19.33 6.36
CA ALA A 587 42.12 -19.54 6.47
C ALA A 587 41.78 -20.92 5.87
N VAL A 588 41.32 -21.82 6.71
CA VAL A 588 40.60 -23.03 6.28
C VAL A 588 39.27 -22.56 5.71
N LYS A 589 39.06 -22.75 4.42
CA LYS A 589 37.76 -22.58 3.80
C LYS A 589 36.80 -23.57 4.47
N ALA A 590 35.82 -23.08 5.23
CA ALA A 590 34.68 -23.88 5.62
C ALA A 590 34.01 -24.35 4.31
N GLY A 591 33.90 -25.65 4.10
CA GLY A 591 33.24 -26.24 2.94
C GLY A 591 31.78 -25.82 2.91
N LEU A 592 31.23 -25.71 1.73
CA LEU A 592 29.80 -25.47 1.52
C LEU A 592 28.98 -26.61 2.13
N PRO A 593 27.73 -26.38 2.58
CA PRO A 593 26.88 -27.41 3.14
C PRO A 593 26.64 -28.51 2.10
N LYS A 594 26.88 -29.76 2.50
CA LYS A 594 26.65 -30.95 1.67
C LYS A 594 25.31 -31.57 2.01
N THR A 595 24.59 -31.98 0.97
CA THR A 595 23.30 -32.69 1.12
C THR A 595 23.24 -33.88 0.17
N GLU A 596 22.41 -34.87 0.52
CA GLU A 596 22.19 -36.08 -0.27
C GLU A 596 20.91 -35.96 -1.08
N VAL A 597 20.96 -36.36 -2.34
CA VAL A 597 19.80 -36.35 -3.24
C VAL A 597 18.83 -37.45 -2.82
N CYS A 598 17.64 -37.06 -2.41
CA CYS A 598 16.57 -37.98 -1.98
C CYS A 598 15.56 -38.31 -3.09
N GLN A 599 15.64 -37.66 -4.25
CA GLN A 599 14.80 -37.94 -5.42
C GLN A 599 15.59 -37.64 -6.70
N GLU A 600 15.53 -38.56 -7.65
CA GLU A 600 16.20 -38.39 -8.94
C GLU A 600 15.65 -37.21 -9.75
N TYR A 601 16.55 -36.48 -10.41
CA TYR A 601 16.20 -35.37 -11.29
C TYR A 601 16.98 -35.46 -12.59
N PHE A 602 16.27 -35.50 -13.72
CA PHE A 602 16.84 -35.62 -15.05
C PHE A 602 16.65 -34.37 -15.93
N GLY A 603 16.50 -33.20 -15.30
CA GLY A 603 16.34 -31.93 -16.02
C GLY A 603 14.90 -31.60 -16.45
N MET A 604 13.90 -32.30 -15.92
CA MET A 604 12.48 -32.05 -16.19
C MET A 604 11.69 -31.94 -14.87
N PRO A 605 11.01 -30.81 -14.60
CA PRO A 605 10.93 -29.58 -15.41
C PRO A 605 12.30 -28.87 -15.49
N PRO A 606 12.59 -28.12 -16.58
CA PRO A 606 13.87 -27.41 -16.70
C PRO A 606 13.93 -26.23 -15.71
N PRO A 607 15.14 -25.91 -15.16
CA PRO A 607 15.31 -24.73 -14.33
C PRO A 607 15.10 -23.46 -15.14
N PRO A 608 14.76 -22.33 -14.49
CA PRO A 608 14.74 -21.02 -15.14
C PRO A 608 16.10 -20.70 -15.79
N VAL A 609 16.10 -20.02 -16.92
CA VAL A 609 17.31 -19.71 -17.72
C VAL A 609 18.42 -19.03 -16.91
N ALA A 610 18.06 -18.31 -15.87
CA ALA A 610 19.01 -17.63 -14.97
C ALA A 610 19.84 -18.58 -14.09
N PHE A 611 19.45 -19.87 -13.95
CA PHE A 611 20.11 -20.85 -13.07
C PHE A 611 21.12 -21.75 -13.80
N GLY A 612 21.32 -21.52 -15.09
CA GLY A 612 22.24 -22.33 -15.89
C GLY A 612 21.63 -23.66 -16.41
N PRO A 613 22.45 -24.58 -16.94
CA PRO A 613 21.98 -25.86 -17.47
C PRO A 613 21.52 -26.79 -16.35
N ALA A 614 20.44 -27.54 -16.61
CA ALA A 614 19.94 -28.54 -15.68
C ALA A 614 20.97 -29.64 -15.40
N LEU A 615 21.23 -29.95 -14.14
CA LEU A 615 22.03 -31.08 -13.72
C LEU A 615 21.20 -32.38 -13.80
N LYS A 616 21.88 -33.51 -14.00
CA LYS A 616 21.30 -34.83 -13.81
C LYS A 616 21.75 -35.35 -12.44
N LEU A 617 20.81 -35.64 -11.56
CA LEU A 617 21.06 -36.05 -10.19
C LEU A 617 20.44 -37.43 -9.96
N LEU A 618 21.20 -38.36 -9.41
CA LEU A 618 20.75 -39.69 -9.03
C LEU A 618 20.49 -39.77 -7.52
N LEU A 619 19.67 -40.72 -7.13
CA LEU A 619 19.39 -40.97 -5.71
C LEU A 619 20.69 -41.32 -4.97
N GLY A 620 20.99 -40.63 -3.88
CA GLY A 620 22.21 -40.85 -3.09
C GLY A 620 23.41 -40.01 -3.51
N ASP A 621 23.33 -39.21 -4.58
CA ASP A 621 24.40 -38.28 -4.95
C ASP A 621 24.64 -37.26 -3.83
N ILE A 622 25.90 -36.99 -3.53
CA ILE A 622 26.29 -35.95 -2.56
C ILE A 622 26.58 -34.66 -3.34
N ILE A 623 25.80 -33.63 -3.08
CA ILE A 623 25.90 -32.33 -3.74
C ILE A 623 26.23 -31.23 -2.73
N GLU A 624 26.97 -30.20 -3.16
CA GLU A 624 27.24 -29.01 -2.36
C GLU A 624 26.25 -27.91 -2.76
N LEU A 625 25.53 -27.36 -1.77
CA LEU A 625 24.61 -26.25 -1.99
C LEU A 625 25.38 -24.95 -2.13
N THR A 626 25.41 -24.38 -3.33
CA THR A 626 26.02 -23.08 -3.61
C THR A 626 25.06 -21.93 -3.34
N LYS A 627 23.76 -22.16 -3.59
CA LYS A 627 22.70 -21.21 -3.28
C LYS A 627 21.40 -21.95 -3.02
N ALA A 628 20.88 -21.84 -1.81
CA ALA A 628 19.62 -22.44 -1.39
C ALA A 628 18.84 -21.43 -0.54
N GLU A 629 17.66 -21.04 -1.00
CA GLU A 629 16.72 -20.20 -0.28
C GLU A 629 15.45 -21.02 -0.04
N VAL A 630 14.97 -21.02 1.21
CA VAL A 630 13.88 -21.91 1.68
C VAL A 630 12.58 -21.71 0.88
N GLU A 631 12.37 -20.54 0.29
CA GLU A 631 11.17 -20.19 -0.47
C GLU A 631 11.31 -20.36 -1.99
N GLN A 632 12.49 -20.73 -2.50
CA GLN A 632 12.72 -20.93 -3.93
C GLN A 632 12.48 -22.37 -4.34
N GLN A 633 11.75 -22.58 -5.45
CA GLN A 633 11.51 -23.91 -6.04
C GLN A 633 12.79 -24.49 -6.69
N TRP A 634 13.84 -23.69 -6.87
CA TRP A 634 15.09 -24.06 -7.53
C TRP A 634 16.29 -23.64 -6.70
N TRP A 635 17.22 -24.57 -6.53
CA TRP A 635 18.48 -24.36 -5.81
C TRP A 635 19.66 -24.53 -6.76
N GLU A 636 20.69 -23.75 -6.53
CA GLU A 636 21.95 -23.88 -7.24
C GLU A 636 22.88 -24.81 -6.47
N VAL A 637 23.38 -25.84 -7.16
CA VAL A 637 24.24 -26.86 -6.55
C VAL A 637 25.44 -27.13 -7.42
N SER A 638 26.55 -27.61 -6.81
CA SER A 638 27.70 -28.15 -7.53
C SER A 638 27.85 -29.64 -7.20
N CYS A 639 28.10 -30.47 -8.21
CA CYS A 639 28.52 -31.83 -7.99
C CYS A 639 29.99 -31.83 -7.56
N THR A 640 30.32 -32.56 -6.51
CA THR A 640 31.71 -32.90 -6.19
C THR A 640 32.06 -34.13 -6.99
N ASP A 641 32.97 -34.01 -7.99
CA ASP A 641 33.57 -35.15 -8.69
C ASP A 641 34.23 -36.14 -7.71
#